data_f3ad045e44c0e18d494f7dd4c8eb6654
#
_entry.id   f3ad045e44c0e18d494f7dd4c8eb6654
#
_cell.length_a   1.000
_cell.length_b   1.000
_cell.length_c   1.000
_cell.angle_alpha   90.00
_cell.angle_beta   90.00
_cell.angle_gamma   90.00
#
_symmetry.space_group_name_H-M   'P 1'
#
loop_
_entity.id
_entity.type
_entity.pdbx_description
1 polymer ?
#
loop_
_entity_poly.entity_id
_entity_poly.type
_entity_poly.pdbx_seq_one_letter_code
_entity_poly.pdbx_strand_id
1 'polypeptide(L)'
;MVGFGQQKKASVVGAIAQTNSKTLERTGGVTSLGQALTGNLPGVVTMTDTGKPGDEDPKITIRGVTSWNSSDPLVLVDGVERPMASVDINSVASISVLKDASATAVFGVRGANGVILITTKRGEEGKAVINVNASTTLKTYSKLPDMMDAYDALSLRNQVIENELAYHPDSWSYYLTQDRLHKYRHPANQAEAERYPNINWVDYLLKDVATSYNANVNISGGTKFVKYFASADFAHEGDIYKKVTNVKGYDPGFSYDRINVRSNLDFNLTKTTKLHLNLSGSHAVKKATQGQYENLVWSAFYGIAPDSFMPVYSDGTFGYYQPNPTQAATNSYEDLSVNGIGYTTDDRLNTDFTLEQDLGFLLKGLNVQAKLAFDNAFRETGRGVDDTTDWEDEAHKWIDPETGKEYTDISTDALYKFDFKNNNAWKTGAGSVNNGETYRRMDYSVQLNYSNKFGDHTVGAMGNFTREQYAKGSEQPFRRENWVFRATYDYASRYMVEYNGAYNGSDLYSSENRFAFFNSGAVGWMVSEEPLVKKLNLKWLDMLKFRASYGQIGQDGLRVGNKDYRFGYMDVWSNGGNYRQSLTGVDPAKSPYKWWQQTQMGNPELQWEVATKLDIAADFAFFGGVISGSFDYFKEKRTDILIPGTQRAIPSYFGTEAPIANLGKVDSKGYELEIRWNKQLTRSWRLWGNASLTHAVSEIKEADDPSLMSEYQKKANKGVNQNYSYVDKGYYNSWDELYGSTAHDEYDENRKPGNYIILDYDADGMITQDDNIPYGYTGIPQNTMNLQIGFDYKGWSCFVQFYGVNNVSRSVGLTSLGGTRNTAFFEGSYWSPDNQNADVPLPRWLNQASKYTDGTRFLFDGSYTRLKYAELSYTFSKEKWLKASGLSSLKVFVNGNNLFLWTDMPDDRESNTGGWSAYPTQRRFNLGFKITL
;
A
#
# COMPACT_ATOMS: atom_id res chain seq x y z
N MET A 1 -22.53 8.36 -8.76
CA MET A 1 -22.40 9.82 -8.59
C MET A 1 -21.34 10.35 -9.53
N VAL A 2 -21.44 11.57 -9.96
CA VAL A 2 -20.46 12.26 -10.81
C VAL A 2 -20.21 13.62 -10.16
N GLY A 3 -19.10 13.76 -9.49
CA GLY A 3 -18.84 14.96 -8.71
C GLY A 3 -19.93 15.21 -7.65
N PHE A 4 -20.30 16.44 -7.47
CA PHE A 4 -21.36 16.86 -6.54
C PHE A 4 -22.79 16.59 -7.05
N GLY A 5 -23.00 15.69 -8.04
CA GLY A 5 -24.32 15.41 -8.61
C GLY A 5 -24.48 13.98 -9.09
N GLN A 6 -25.69 13.63 -9.51
CA GLN A 6 -26.02 12.38 -10.19
C GLN A 6 -26.24 12.68 -11.66
N GLN A 7 -25.57 11.96 -12.53
CA GLN A 7 -25.79 11.98 -13.97
C GLN A 7 -26.13 10.58 -14.48
N LYS A 8 -26.93 10.51 -15.55
CA LYS A 8 -27.15 9.24 -16.24
C LYS A 8 -25.83 8.81 -16.91
N LYS A 9 -25.47 7.54 -16.81
CA LYS A 9 -24.22 7.01 -17.38
C LYS A 9 -24.06 7.38 -18.88
N ALA A 10 -25.13 7.42 -19.63
CA ALA A 10 -25.14 7.79 -21.03
C ALA A 10 -24.69 9.25 -21.28
N SER A 11 -25.00 10.19 -20.38
CA SER A 11 -24.68 11.62 -20.52
C SER A 11 -23.33 12.01 -19.89
N VAL A 12 -22.65 11.08 -19.21
CA VAL A 12 -21.32 11.33 -18.61
C VAL A 12 -20.27 11.42 -19.71
N VAL A 13 -19.51 12.50 -19.77
CA VAL A 13 -18.43 12.72 -20.74
C VAL A 13 -17.03 12.57 -20.15
N GLY A 14 -16.87 12.60 -18.84
CA GLY A 14 -15.59 12.36 -18.15
C GLY A 14 -15.23 10.88 -18.02
N ALA A 15 -13.93 10.59 -17.79
CA ALA A 15 -13.40 9.25 -17.58
C ALA A 15 -13.73 8.75 -16.16
N ILE A 16 -14.73 7.89 -16.04
CA ILE A 16 -15.21 7.35 -14.75
C ILE A 16 -15.31 5.83 -14.80
N ALA A 17 -14.58 5.17 -13.88
CA ALA A 17 -14.78 3.74 -13.61
C ALA A 17 -15.68 3.57 -12.38
N GLN A 18 -16.56 2.58 -12.39
CA GLN A 18 -17.50 2.36 -11.29
C GLN A 18 -17.66 0.87 -10.97
N THR A 19 -17.68 0.58 -9.66
CA THR A 19 -18.08 -0.71 -9.11
C THR A 19 -19.21 -0.54 -8.09
N ASN A 20 -19.91 -1.62 -7.76
CA ASN A 20 -21.05 -1.61 -6.85
C ASN A 20 -20.90 -2.64 -5.73
N SER A 21 -21.81 -2.56 -4.74
CA SER A 21 -21.81 -3.44 -3.58
C SER A 21 -21.80 -4.93 -3.95
N LYS A 22 -22.52 -5.34 -4.98
CA LYS A 22 -22.57 -6.77 -5.39
C LYS A 22 -21.21 -7.31 -5.82
N THR A 23 -20.39 -6.49 -6.48
CA THR A 23 -19.02 -6.85 -6.87
C THR A 23 -18.11 -6.89 -5.65
N LEU A 24 -18.20 -5.88 -4.79
CA LEU A 24 -17.38 -5.79 -3.58
C LEU A 24 -17.70 -6.89 -2.55
N GLU A 25 -18.97 -7.25 -2.39
CA GLU A 25 -19.40 -8.33 -1.49
C GLU A 25 -18.90 -9.72 -1.91
N ARG A 26 -18.48 -9.92 -3.17
CA ARG A 26 -17.90 -11.18 -3.66
C ARG A 26 -16.44 -11.39 -3.22
N THR A 27 -15.75 -10.35 -2.84
CA THR A 27 -14.36 -10.41 -2.39
C THR A 27 -14.24 -10.88 -0.93
N GLY A 28 -15.26 -11.50 -0.37
CA GLY A 28 -15.45 -11.85 1.02
C GLY A 28 -14.19 -12.30 1.76
N GLY A 29 -14.18 -12.10 3.08
CA GLY A 29 -13.06 -12.43 3.97
C GLY A 29 -11.93 -11.39 3.98
N VAL A 30 -12.05 -10.28 3.23
CA VAL A 30 -11.16 -9.12 3.37
C VAL A 30 -11.81 -8.08 4.28
N THR A 31 -11.03 -7.51 5.17
CA THR A 31 -11.49 -6.48 6.11
C THR A 31 -11.31 -5.07 5.57
N SER A 32 -10.43 -4.90 4.59
CA SER A 32 -10.11 -3.63 3.95
C SER A 32 -10.91 -3.42 2.66
N LEU A 33 -11.53 -2.24 2.53
CA LEU A 33 -12.17 -1.82 1.29
C LEU A 33 -11.16 -1.63 0.15
N GLY A 34 -9.92 -1.21 0.45
CA GLY A 34 -8.84 -1.07 -0.52
C GLY A 34 -8.49 -2.40 -1.18
N GLN A 35 -8.39 -3.48 -0.40
CA GLN A 35 -8.17 -4.83 -0.94
C GLN A 35 -9.31 -5.28 -1.86
N ALA A 36 -10.55 -4.94 -1.51
CA ALA A 36 -11.71 -5.28 -2.34
C ALA A 36 -11.75 -4.54 -3.69
N LEU A 37 -10.97 -3.46 -3.86
CA LEU A 37 -10.85 -2.74 -5.14
C LEU A 37 -9.88 -3.40 -6.12
N THR A 38 -8.97 -4.24 -5.66
CA THR A 38 -7.93 -4.87 -6.49
C THR A 38 -8.53 -5.57 -7.71
N GLY A 39 -8.15 -5.12 -8.91
CA GLY A 39 -8.63 -5.67 -10.19
C GLY A 39 -10.10 -5.38 -10.52
N ASN A 40 -10.85 -4.64 -9.72
CA ASN A 40 -12.26 -4.36 -9.96
C ASN A 40 -12.52 -3.05 -10.75
N LEU A 41 -11.49 -2.23 -10.91
CA LEU A 41 -11.59 -0.92 -11.55
C LEU A 41 -10.41 -0.70 -12.51
N PRO A 42 -10.63 -0.51 -13.82
CA PRO A 42 -9.56 -0.19 -14.75
C PRO A 42 -8.89 1.14 -14.38
N GLY A 43 -7.57 1.24 -14.58
CA GLY A 43 -6.77 2.42 -14.24
C GLY A 43 -6.39 2.55 -12.77
N VAL A 44 -6.84 1.64 -11.91
CA VAL A 44 -6.51 1.60 -10.48
C VAL A 44 -5.48 0.49 -10.24
N VAL A 45 -4.31 0.87 -9.77
CA VAL A 45 -3.24 -0.03 -9.34
C VAL A 45 -3.23 -0.09 -7.83
N THR A 46 -3.27 -1.28 -7.29
CA THR A 46 -3.20 -1.54 -5.84
C THR A 46 -1.94 -2.34 -5.55
N MET A 47 -1.19 -1.97 -4.52
CA MET A 47 -0.01 -2.69 -4.05
C MET A 47 -0.09 -2.84 -2.54
N THR A 48 0.01 -4.06 -2.06
CA THR A 48 0.02 -4.36 -0.62
C THR A 48 1.47 -4.43 -0.13
N ASP A 49 1.79 -3.68 0.89
CA ASP A 49 3.14 -3.64 1.47
C ASP A 49 3.34 -4.74 2.53
N THR A 50 2.27 -5.12 3.24
CA THR A 50 2.32 -6.10 4.32
C THR A 50 1.01 -6.87 4.45
N GLY A 51 1.07 -8.12 4.90
CA GLY A 51 -0.09 -8.92 5.28
C GLY A 51 -0.46 -8.81 6.76
N LYS A 52 0.14 -7.87 7.51
CA LYS A 52 -0.06 -7.69 8.95
C LYS A 52 -1.51 -7.33 9.29
N PRO A 53 -2.10 -7.99 10.31
CA PRO A 53 -3.45 -7.67 10.76
C PRO A 53 -3.66 -6.18 11.04
N GLY A 54 -4.62 -5.58 10.32
CA GLY A 54 -4.96 -4.16 10.45
C GLY A 54 -4.09 -3.17 9.68
N ASP A 55 -3.03 -3.61 8.98
CA ASP A 55 -2.16 -2.80 8.12
C ASP A 55 -2.20 -3.26 6.65
N GLU A 56 -3.16 -4.08 6.28
CA GLU A 56 -3.31 -4.67 4.95
C GLU A 56 -3.92 -3.74 3.90
N ASP A 57 -4.17 -2.46 4.20
CA ASP A 57 -4.69 -1.51 3.22
C ASP A 57 -3.65 -1.28 2.12
N PRO A 58 -3.99 -1.56 0.85
CA PRO A 58 -3.04 -1.38 -0.23
C PRO A 58 -2.82 0.11 -0.52
N LYS A 59 -1.61 0.43 -0.94
CA LYS A 59 -1.33 1.70 -1.61
C LYS A 59 -2.06 1.71 -2.96
N ILE A 60 -2.76 2.79 -3.24
CA ILE A 60 -3.56 2.94 -4.46
C ILE A 60 -2.99 4.07 -5.32
N THR A 61 -2.79 3.80 -6.61
CA THR A 61 -2.46 4.81 -7.61
C THR A 61 -3.46 4.75 -8.77
N ILE A 62 -3.74 5.90 -9.38
CA ILE A 62 -4.65 6.00 -10.52
C ILE A 62 -3.84 6.46 -11.73
N ARG A 63 -3.80 5.62 -12.81
CA ARG A 63 -3.04 5.89 -14.04
C ARG A 63 -1.53 6.09 -13.85
N GLY A 64 -0.96 5.40 -12.82
CA GLY A 64 0.47 5.44 -12.51
C GLY A 64 0.88 6.59 -11.59
N VAL A 65 2.19 6.80 -11.48
CA VAL A 65 2.79 7.84 -10.64
C VAL A 65 3.17 9.02 -11.51
N THR A 66 2.63 10.20 -11.21
CA THR A 66 2.82 11.42 -12.01
C THR A 66 3.53 12.54 -11.24
N SER A 67 3.83 12.31 -9.95
CA SER A 67 4.63 13.21 -9.11
C SER A 67 5.46 12.38 -8.12
N TRP A 68 6.69 12.79 -7.86
CA TRP A 68 7.53 12.16 -6.83
C TRP A 68 7.18 12.63 -5.40
N ASN A 69 6.35 13.65 -5.24
CA ASN A 69 5.95 14.17 -3.93
C ASN A 69 4.78 13.37 -3.33
N SER A 70 3.71 13.17 -4.09
CA SER A 70 2.59 12.29 -3.75
C SER A 70 1.78 11.96 -5.00
N SER A 71 1.35 10.71 -5.11
CA SER A 71 0.43 10.23 -6.15
C SER A 71 -0.82 9.59 -5.55
N ASP A 72 -1.07 9.82 -4.25
CA ASP A 72 -2.23 9.26 -3.57
C ASP A 72 -3.52 9.93 -4.07
N PRO A 73 -4.57 9.16 -4.41
CA PRO A 73 -5.84 9.72 -4.82
C PRO A 73 -6.59 10.32 -3.63
N LEU A 74 -7.45 11.30 -3.94
CA LEU A 74 -8.39 11.82 -2.95
C LEU A 74 -9.52 10.82 -2.70
N VAL A 75 -9.70 10.37 -1.47
CA VAL A 75 -10.79 9.48 -1.07
C VAL A 75 -11.91 10.27 -0.40
N LEU A 76 -13.10 10.20 -0.98
CA LEU A 76 -14.28 10.89 -0.46
C LEU A 76 -15.38 9.88 -0.08
N VAL A 77 -15.83 9.92 1.16
CA VAL A 77 -16.97 9.14 1.65
C VAL A 77 -18.15 10.08 1.80
N ASP A 78 -19.20 9.86 1.00
CA ASP A 78 -20.37 10.74 0.89
C ASP A 78 -19.99 12.22 0.68
N GLY A 79 -18.89 12.46 -0.05
CA GLY A 79 -18.40 13.79 -0.40
C GLY A 79 -17.55 14.49 0.65
N VAL A 80 -17.07 13.79 1.68
CA VAL A 80 -16.12 14.28 2.69
C VAL A 80 -14.87 13.41 2.64
N GLU A 81 -13.69 14.02 2.74
CA GLU A 81 -12.44 13.29 2.74
C GLU A 81 -12.26 12.47 4.01
N ARG A 82 -12.20 11.15 3.85
CA ARG A 82 -12.06 10.18 4.94
C ARG A 82 -11.21 8.99 4.51
N PRO A 83 -10.44 8.37 5.42
CA PRO A 83 -9.69 7.16 5.10
C PRO A 83 -10.61 6.00 4.69
N MET A 84 -10.22 5.27 3.67
CA MET A 84 -10.96 4.11 3.15
C MET A 84 -11.10 3.00 4.20
N ALA A 85 -10.08 2.79 5.03
CA ALA A 85 -10.05 1.80 6.12
C ALA A 85 -11.17 1.97 7.14
N SER A 86 -11.74 3.18 7.26
CA SER A 86 -12.84 3.47 8.19
C SER A 86 -14.24 3.06 7.68
N VAL A 87 -14.32 2.49 6.48
CA VAL A 87 -15.59 2.16 5.83
C VAL A 87 -15.78 0.65 5.75
N ASP A 88 -16.87 0.15 6.33
CA ASP A 88 -17.29 -1.23 6.16
C ASP A 88 -17.78 -1.49 4.72
N ILE A 89 -17.29 -2.57 4.10
CA ILE A 89 -17.64 -2.97 2.74
C ILE A 89 -19.16 -3.16 2.57
N ASN A 90 -19.82 -3.72 3.58
CA ASN A 90 -21.27 -3.97 3.54
C ASN A 90 -22.11 -2.69 3.61
N SER A 91 -21.54 -1.57 4.06
CA SER A 91 -22.19 -0.26 4.07
C SER A 91 -22.07 0.51 2.75
N VAL A 92 -21.22 0.05 1.81
CA VAL A 92 -20.98 0.70 0.53
C VAL A 92 -22.10 0.37 -0.47
N ALA A 93 -22.63 1.38 -1.15
CA ALA A 93 -23.54 1.22 -2.28
C ALA A 93 -22.79 1.16 -3.61
N SER A 94 -21.84 2.07 -3.81
CA SER A 94 -21.01 2.13 -5.02
C SER A 94 -19.71 2.88 -4.78
N ILE A 95 -18.70 2.58 -5.58
CA ILE A 95 -17.45 3.32 -5.66
C ILE A 95 -17.27 3.78 -7.09
N SER A 96 -16.98 5.07 -7.27
CA SER A 96 -16.67 5.68 -8.55
C SER A 96 -15.27 6.27 -8.49
N VAL A 97 -14.45 5.97 -9.49
CA VAL A 97 -13.11 6.53 -9.63
C VAL A 97 -13.10 7.51 -10.79
N LEU A 98 -12.78 8.75 -10.49
CA LEU A 98 -12.71 9.86 -11.43
C LEU A 98 -11.24 10.06 -11.81
N LYS A 99 -10.92 10.04 -13.11
CA LYS A 99 -9.54 9.91 -13.59
C LYS A 99 -9.04 11.11 -14.40
N ASP A 100 -9.94 11.79 -15.12
CA ASP A 100 -9.62 12.92 -15.99
C ASP A 100 -9.91 14.28 -15.35
N ALA A 101 -9.48 15.36 -16.01
CA ALA A 101 -9.64 16.70 -15.50
C ALA A 101 -11.10 17.13 -15.39
N SER A 102 -11.96 16.76 -16.36
CA SER A 102 -13.37 17.13 -16.34
C SER A 102 -14.10 16.53 -15.14
N ALA A 103 -13.86 15.25 -14.83
CA ALA A 103 -14.51 14.60 -13.72
C ALA A 103 -13.97 15.06 -12.36
N THR A 104 -12.69 15.44 -12.26
CA THR A 104 -12.03 15.76 -10.98
C THR A 104 -11.94 17.25 -10.65
N ALA A 105 -12.05 18.15 -11.64
CA ALA A 105 -11.97 19.61 -11.44
C ALA A 105 -12.92 20.13 -10.37
N VAL A 106 -14.10 19.53 -10.23
CA VAL A 106 -15.10 19.94 -9.24
C VAL A 106 -14.69 19.66 -7.79
N PHE A 107 -13.65 18.86 -7.56
CA PHE A 107 -13.12 18.56 -6.21
C PHE A 107 -11.93 19.45 -5.84
N GLY A 108 -11.61 20.43 -6.69
CA GLY A 108 -10.55 21.41 -6.41
C GLY A 108 -9.15 20.79 -6.43
N VAL A 109 -8.30 21.34 -5.62
CA VAL A 109 -6.84 21.16 -5.58
C VAL A 109 -6.34 19.75 -5.26
N ARG A 110 -7.16 18.87 -4.78
CA ARG A 110 -6.75 17.51 -4.41
C ARG A 110 -7.15 16.45 -5.44
N GLY A 111 -7.85 16.87 -6.49
CA GLY A 111 -8.29 15.99 -7.57
C GLY A 111 -7.21 15.62 -8.58
N ALA A 112 -6.00 16.19 -8.51
CA ALA A 112 -4.93 16.02 -9.49
C ALA A 112 -4.51 14.54 -9.66
N ASN A 113 -4.45 13.77 -8.57
CA ASN A 113 -4.09 12.34 -8.58
C ASN A 113 -5.30 11.41 -8.81
N GLY A 114 -6.47 11.97 -9.19
CA GLY A 114 -7.74 11.25 -9.28
C GLY A 114 -8.50 11.24 -7.97
N VAL A 115 -9.79 10.87 -8.06
CA VAL A 115 -10.71 10.90 -6.90
C VAL A 115 -11.46 9.58 -6.80
N ILE A 116 -11.49 9.00 -5.61
CA ILE A 116 -12.27 7.81 -5.28
C ILE A 116 -13.49 8.25 -4.49
N LEU A 117 -14.68 8.17 -5.11
CA LEU A 117 -15.94 8.50 -4.47
C LEU A 117 -16.59 7.24 -3.93
N ILE A 118 -16.72 7.13 -2.63
CA ILE A 118 -17.43 6.07 -1.93
C ILE A 118 -18.80 6.60 -1.55
N THR A 119 -19.85 5.96 -2.06
CA THR A 119 -21.23 6.27 -1.71
C THR A 119 -21.76 5.18 -0.81
N THR A 120 -22.30 5.55 0.35
CA THR A 120 -22.85 4.59 1.30
C THR A 120 -24.32 4.28 1.03
N LYS A 121 -24.79 3.12 1.51
CA LYS A 121 -26.17 2.66 1.37
C LYS A 121 -27.13 3.59 2.11
N ARG A 122 -28.32 3.79 1.54
CA ARG A 122 -29.40 4.57 2.11
C ARG A 122 -30.68 3.74 2.18
N GLY A 123 -31.63 4.17 3.00
CA GLY A 123 -32.95 3.56 3.07
C GLY A 123 -33.80 3.90 1.86
N GLU A 124 -34.74 3.02 1.58
CA GLU A 124 -35.82 3.24 0.59
C GLU A 124 -37.20 3.19 1.29
N GLU A 125 -38.20 3.79 0.68
CA GLU A 125 -39.58 3.69 1.19
C GLU A 125 -40.06 2.23 1.09
N GLY A 126 -40.42 1.62 2.20
CA GLY A 126 -40.83 0.24 2.26
C GLY A 126 -40.67 -0.38 3.64
N LYS A 127 -40.99 -1.67 3.73
CA LYS A 127 -40.81 -2.44 4.96
C LYS A 127 -39.32 -2.51 5.31
N ALA A 128 -39.02 -2.66 6.58
CA ALA A 128 -37.69 -2.91 7.05
C ALA A 128 -37.13 -4.22 6.45
N VAL A 129 -35.93 -4.14 5.89
CA VAL A 129 -35.14 -5.30 5.42
C VAL A 129 -33.92 -5.42 6.31
N ILE A 130 -33.74 -6.55 6.95
CA ILE A 130 -32.59 -6.83 7.80
C ILE A 130 -31.70 -7.83 7.07
N ASN A 131 -30.42 -7.50 6.95
CA ASN A 131 -29.40 -8.41 6.43
C ASN A 131 -28.41 -8.72 7.55
N VAL A 132 -28.13 -10.02 7.73
CA VAL A 132 -27.10 -10.52 8.63
C VAL A 132 -26.09 -11.28 7.79
N ASN A 133 -24.84 -10.93 7.91
CA ASN A 133 -23.74 -11.53 7.19
C ASN A 133 -22.68 -11.97 8.19
N ALA A 134 -22.22 -13.21 8.12
CA ALA A 134 -21.13 -13.70 8.96
C ALA A 134 -20.23 -14.65 8.17
N SER A 135 -18.94 -14.57 8.43
CA SER A 135 -17.95 -15.46 7.82
C SER A 135 -16.78 -15.73 8.75
N THR A 136 -16.23 -16.94 8.60
CA THR A 136 -14.97 -17.35 9.20
C THR A 136 -13.94 -17.54 8.10
N THR A 137 -12.74 -17.04 8.34
CA THR A 137 -11.61 -17.08 7.41
C THR A 137 -10.51 -17.96 7.99
N LEU A 138 -10.05 -18.92 7.22
CA LEU A 138 -8.82 -19.67 7.47
C LEU A 138 -7.70 -19.03 6.66
N LYS A 139 -6.57 -18.73 7.30
CA LYS A 139 -5.44 -18.00 6.71
C LYS A 139 -4.16 -18.79 6.80
N THR A 140 -3.35 -18.74 5.74
CA THR A 140 -1.97 -19.22 5.71
C THR A 140 -1.12 -18.22 4.94
N TYR A 141 0.19 -18.25 5.10
CA TYR A 141 1.08 -17.45 4.25
C TYR A 141 1.01 -17.90 2.78
N SER A 142 1.28 -17.02 1.85
CA SER A 142 1.20 -17.31 0.41
C SER A 142 2.48 -17.98 -0.10
N LYS A 143 3.61 -17.28 -0.06
CA LYS A 143 4.92 -17.78 -0.48
C LYS A 143 6.00 -17.11 0.35
N LEU A 144 6.89 -17.90 0.90
CA LEU A 144 8.15 -17.48 1.52
C LEU A 144 9.30 -18.14 0.74
N PRO A 145 10.51 -17.56 0.78
CA PRO A 145 11.66 -18.22 0.18
C PRO A 145 11.97 -19.56 0.89
N ASP A 146 12.38 -20.52 0.10
CA ASP A 146 12.82 -21.81 0.63
C ASP A 146 14.25 -21.67 1.18
N MET A 147 14.50 -22.18 2.38
CA MET A 147 15.76 -22.11 3.10
C MET A 147 16.42 -23.47 3.11
N MET A 148 17.77 -23.49 2.97
CA MET A 148 18.53 -24.71 3.18
C MET A 148 18.39 -25.23 4.59
N ASP A 149 18.32 -26.55 4.77
CA ASP A 149 18.47 -27.17 6.07
C ASP A 149 19.93 -27.07 6.57
N ALA A 150 20.16 -27.42 7.85
CA ALA A 150 21.50 -27.30 8.44
C ALA A 150 22.56 -28.13 7.71
N TYR A 151 22.23 -29.33 7.22
CA TYR A 151 23.15 -30.19 6.50
C TYR A 151 23.62 -29.53 5.18
N ASP A 152 22.68 -29.05 4.39
CA ASP A 152 22.99 -28.44 3.08
C ASP A 152 23.71 -27.09 3.27
N ALA A 153 23.25 -26.26 4.21
CA ALA A 153 23.89 -25.00 4.55
C ALA A 153 25.34 -25.16 5.04
N LEU A 154 25.56 -26.15 5.91
CA LEU A 154 26.90 -26.46 6.42
C LEU A 154 27.80 -27.11 5.36
N SER A 155 27.22 -27.88 4.46
CA SER A 155 27.96 -28.45 3.31
C SER A 155 28.42 -27.34 2.38
N LEU A 156 27.55 -26.36 2.08
CA LEU A 156 27.91 -25.17 1.33
C LEU A 156 28.98 -24.33 2.06
N ARG A 157 28.86 -24.20 3.37
CA ARG A 157 29.85 -23.50 4.20
C ARG A 157 31.23 -24.18 4.16
N ASN A 158 31.27 -25.50 4.16
CA ASN A 158 32.52 -26.23 3.92
C ASN A 158 33.18 -25.91 2.58
N GLN A 159 32.38 -25.82 1.51
CA GLN A 159 32.88 -25.40 0.19
C GLN A 159 33.45 -23.97 0.23
N VAL A 160 32.77 -23.06 0.95
CA VAL A 160 33.27 -21.69 1.14
C VAL A 160 34.62 -21.68 1.85
N ILE A 161 34.77 -22.49 2.93
CA ILE A 161 36.03 -22.64 3.66
C ILE A 161 37.11 -23.16 2.72
N GLU A 162 36.87 -24.23 1.98
CA GLU A 162 37.81 -24.81 1.01
C GLU A 162 38.27 -23.77 -0.02
N ASN A 163 37.34 -23.00 -0.53
CA ASN A 163 37.62 -21.99 -1.54
C ASN A 163 38.42 -20.80 -1.00
N GLU A 164 38.33 -20.48 0.31
CA GLU A 164 39.03 -19.33 0.91
C GLU A 164 40.20 -19.72 1.81
N LEU A 165 40.58 -20.98 1.85
CA LEU A 165 41.63 -21.48 2.74
C LEU A 165 42.98 -20.75 2.58
N ALA A 166 43.27 -20.29 1.38
CA ALA A 166 44.51 -19.54 1.11
C ALA A 166 44.51 -18.14 1.77
N TYR A 167 43.32 -17.54 1.93
CA TYR A 167 43.19 -16.23 2.57
C TYR A 167 42.98 -16.36 4.08
N HIS A 168 42.28 -17.39 4.51
CA HIS A 168 41.88 -17.65 5.87
C HIS A 168 42.20 -19.07 6.29
N PRO A 169 43.46 -19.42 6.48
CA PRO A 169 43.84 -20.78 6.85
C PRO A 169 43.25 -21.25 8.19
N ASP A 170 42.99 -20.31 9.10
CA ASP A 170 42.33 -20.56 10.40
C ASP A 170 40.87 -21.00 10.25
N SER A 171 40.22 -20.70 9.12
CA SER A 171 38.85 -21.14 8.84
C SER A 171 38.70 -22.66 8.80
N TRP A 172 39.80 -23.39 8.56
CA TRP A 172 39.82 -24.85 8.57
C TRP A 172 39.34 -25.44 9.90
N SER A 173 39.55 -24.72 10.99
CA SER A 173 39.05 -25.15 12.30
C SER A 173 37.50 -25.23 12.37
N TYR A 174 36.79 -24.59 11.43
CA TYR A 174 35.34 -24.62 11.32
C TYR A 174 34.85 -25.63 10.28
N TYR A 175 35.72 -26.32 9.59
CA TYR A 175 35.37 -27.34 8.60
C TYR A 175 34.76 -28.56 9.28
N LEU A 176 33.59 -28.99 8.81
CA LEU A 176 32.83 -30.09 9.42
C LEU A 176 33.02 -31.38 8.63
N THR A 177 33.35 -32.47 9.32
CA THR A 177 33.38 -33.80 8.72
C THR A 177 31.98 -34.29 8.35
N GLN A 178 31.91 -35.23 7.39
CA GLN A 178 30.64 -35.81 6.96
C GLN A 178 29.86 -36.45 8.12
N ASP A 179 30.52 -37.12 9.05
CA ASP A 179 29.90 -37.71 10.25
C ASP A 179 29.20 -36.62 11.10
N ARG A 180 29.82 -35.45 11.21
CA ARG A 180 29.21 -34.31 11.93
C ARG A 180 28.03 -33.72 11.16
N LEU A 181 28.17 -33.53 9.85
CA LEU A 181 27.08 -33.04 9.02
C LEU A 181 25.83 -33.92 9.14
N HIS A 182 26.01 -35.24 9.13
CA HIS A 182 24.90 -36.19 9.31
C HIS A 182 24.17 -36.04 10.64
N LYS A 183 24.82 -35.63 11.72
CA LYS A 183 24.19 -35.44 13.02
C LYS A 183 23.19 -34.28 13.04
N TYR A 184 23.40 -33.24 12.25
CA TYR A 184 22.42 -32.16 12.11
C TYR A 184 21.10 -32.63 11.48
N ARG A 185 21.16 -33.62 10.58
CA ARG A 185 19.95 -34.17 9.92
C ARG A 185 19.36 -35.38 10.64
N HIS A 186 20.22 -36.17 11.31
CA HIS A 186 19.86 -37.43 11.96
C HIS A 186 20.40 -37.52 13.40
N PRO A 187 19.95 -36.68 14.33
CA PRO A 187 20.35 -36.76 15.72
C PRO A 187 19.83 -38.03 16.37
N ALA A 188 20.63 -38.72 17.17
CA ALA A 188 20.26 -39.98 17.81
C ALA A 188 19.28 -39.80 19.00
N ASN A 189 19.29 -38.63 19.63
CA ASN A 189 18.45 -38.30 20.79
C ASN A 189 18.29 -36.79 20.94
N GLN A 190 17.48 -36.38 21.92
CA GLN A 190 17.20 -34.94 22.19
C GLN A 190 18.47 -34.14 22.51
N ALA A 191 19.38 -34.68 23.32
CA ALA A 191 20.61 -33.96 23.66
C ALA A 191 21.51 -33.75 22.42
N GLU A 192 21.52 -34.72 21.50
CA GLU A 192 22.24 -34.57 20.23
C GLU A 192 21.53 -33.59 19.30
N ALA A 193 20.21 -33.56 19.26
CA ALA A 193 19.45 -32.56 18.51
C ALA A 193 19.67 -31.14 19.05
N GLU A 194 19.81 -30.97 20.36
CA GLU A 194 20.13 -29.68 20.96
C GLU A 194 21.58 -29.23 20.71
N ARG A 195 22.50 -30.19 20.55
CA ARG A 195 23.89 -29.92 20.19
C ARG A 195 24.08 -29.63 18.71
N TYR A 196 23.28 -30.23 17.86
CA TYR A 196 23.33 -30.10 16.40
C TYR A 196 21.98 -29.60 15.87
N PRO A 197 21.62 -28.32 16.11
CA PRO A 197 20.32 -27.80 15.76
C PRO A 197 20.12 -27.78 14.25
N ASN A 198 18.89 -28.10 13.81
CA ASN A 198 18.43 -27.99 12.44
C ASN A 198 17.04 -27.38 12.45
N ILE A 199 16.97 -26.08 12.52
CA ILE A 199 15.73 -25.34 12.78
C ILE A 199 15.14 -24.81 11.48
N ASN A 200 13.96 -25.31 11.14
CA ASN A 200 13.08 -24.69 10.17
C ASN A 200 12.26 -23.58 10.88
N TRP A 201 12.68 -22.34 10.75
CA TRP A 201 12.04 -21.20 11.42
C TRP A 201 10.59 -21.02 10.99
N VAL A 202 10.22 -21.34 9.73
CA VAL A 202 8.85 -21.27 9.24
C VAL A 202 7.97 -22.23 10.02
N ASP A 203 8.37 -23.50 10.06
CA ASP A 203 7.61 -24.54 10.80
C ASP A 203 7.63 -24.31 12.32
N TYR A 204 8.69 -23.67 12.83
CA TYR A 204 8.80 -23.40 14.25
C TYR A 204 7.87 -22.27 14.71
N LEU A 205 7.83 -21.15 13.99
CA LEU A 205 7.13 -19.93 14.39
C LEU A 205 5.72 -19.81 13.81
N LEU A 206 5.44 -20.35 12.62
CA LEU A 206 4.16 -20.12 11.97
C LEU A 206 3.16 -21.26 12.19
N LYS A 207 1.89 -20.89 12.25
CA LYS A 207 0.76 -21.82 12.23
C LYS A 207 0.51 -22.28 10.80
N ASP A 208 0.14 -23.55 10.64
CA ASP A 208 -0.39 -24.04 9.37
C ASP A 208 -1.64 -23.26 8.96
N VAL A 209 -2.50 -22.95 9.92
CA VAL A 209 -3.75 -22.22 9.72
C VAL A 209 -4.02 -21.26 10.87
N ALA A 210 -4.24 -20.00 10.53
CA ALA A 210 -4.76 -18.98 11.44
C ALA A 210 -6.24 -18.69 11.13
N THR A 211 -6.96 -18.09 12.07
CA THR A 211 -8.39 -17.80 11.93
C THR A 211 -8.68 -16.29 12.05
N SER A 212 -9.66 -15.85 11.27
CA SER A 212 -10.25 -14.53 11.39
C SER A 212 -11.77 -14.65 11.20
N TYR A 213 -12.52 -13.67 11.67
CA TYR A 213 -13.97 -13.70 11.51
C TYR A 213 -14.53 -12.28 11.36
N ASN A 214 -15.63 -12.22 10.61
CA ASN A 214 -16.37 -10.99 10.37
C ASN A 214 -17.86 -11.23 10.57
N ALA A 215 -18.54 -10.28 11.18
CA ALA A 215 -19.98 -10.27 11.32
C ALA A 215 -20.54 -8.88 11.04
N ASN A 216 -21.58 -8.80 10.23
CA ASN A 216 -22.26 -7.55 9.90
C ASN A 216 -23.77 -7.72 10.00
N VAL A 217 -24.41 -6.73 10.59
CA VAL A 217 -25.86 -6.60 10.61
C VAL A 217 -26.22 -5.24 10.05
N ASN A 218 -27.15 -5.20 9.10
CA ASN A 218 -27.67 -3.94 8.61
C ASN A 218 -29.19 -4.01 8.44
N ILE A 219 -29.81 -2.87 8.65
CA ILE A 219 -31.24 -2.67 8.49
C ILE A 219 -31.50 -1.46 7.60
N SER A 220 -32.39 -1.60 6.64
CA SER A 220 -32.83 -0.52 5.77
C SER A 220 -34.35 -0.52 5.60
N GLY A 221 -34.91 0.64 5.43
CA GLY A 221 -36.34 0.80 5.22
C GLY A 221 -36.78 2.26 5.25
N GLY A 222 -38.06 2.53 5.31
CA GLY A 222 -38.53 3.90 5.46
C GLY A 222 -39.98 4.10 5.21
N THR A 223 -40.41 5.28 5.61
CA THR A 223 -41.73 5.86 5.36
C THR A 223 -41.61 7.04 4.40
N LYS A 224 -42.72 7.66 4.06
CA LYS A 224 -42.72 8.93 3.30
C LYS A 224 -41.98 10.07 4.01
N PHE A 225 -41.93 10.02 5.36
CA PHE A 225 -41.32 11.06 6.19
C PHE A 225 -39.83 10.78 6.42
N VAL A 226 -39.47 9.54 6.77
CA VAL A 226 -38.07 9.17 7.06
C VAL A 226 -37.66 7.87 6.36
N LYS A 227 -36.49 7.87 5.73
CA LYS A 227 -35.81 6.69 5.22
C LYS A 227 -34.57 6.47 6.05
N TYR A 228 -34.25 5.22 6.33
CA TYR A 228 -33.10 4.89 7.19
C TYR A 228 -32.31 3.71 6.68
N PHE A 229 -31.00 3.78 6.87
CA PHE A 229 -30.06 2.69 6.81
C PHE A 229 -29.22 2.72 8.08
N ALA A 230 -29.11 1.61 8.77
CA ALA A 230 -28.17 1.46 9.89
C ALA A 230 -27.39 0.17 9.75
N SER A 231 -26.12 0.16 10.12
CA SER A 231 -25.27 -1.02 10.13
C SER A 231 -24.35 -1.06 11.34
N ALA A 232 -24.04 -2.27 11.78
CA ALA A 232 -23.00 -2.59 12.72
C ALA A 232 -22.14 -3.70 12.14
N ASP A 233 -20.84 -3.53 12.16
CA ASP A 233 -19.84 -4.47 11.64
C ASP A 233 -18.81 -4.76 12.73
N PHE A 234 -18.44 -6.02 12.87
CA PHE A 234 -17.34 -6.48 13.71
C PHE A 234 -16.38 -7.31 12.87
N ALA A 235 -15.10 -7.02 12.94
CA ALA A 235 -14.04 -7.77 12.29
C ALA A 235 -12.93 -8.11 13.29
N HIS A 236 -12.50 -9.36 13.29
CA HIS A 236 -11.33 -9.86 14.00
C HIS A 236 -10.35 -10.50 13.03
N GLU A 237 -9.12 -10.00 13.02
CA GLU A 237 -8.00 -10.57 12.28
C GLU A 237 -7.01 -11.21 13.27
N GLY A 238 -6.85 -12.52 13.17
CA GLY A 238 -5.89 -13.27 13.99
C GLY A 238 -4.53 -13.35 13.34
N ASP A 239 -3.54 -13.80 14.12
CA ASP A 239 -2.14 -13.93 13.75
C ASP A 239 -1.80 -15.29 13.14
N ILE A 240 -0.85 -15.31 12.20
CA ILE A 240 -0.27 -16.54 11.66
C ILE A 240 0.87 -17.09 12.53
N TYR A 241 1.38 -16.35 13.51
CA TYR A 241 2.34 -16.89 14.47
C TYR A 241 1.72 -17.94 15.39
N LYS A 242 2.50 -18.93 15.76
CA LYS A 242 2.13 -19.84 16.84
C LYS A 242 2.02 -19.05 18.14
N LYS A 243 1.10 -19.49 18.98
CA LYS A 243 0.93 -18.86 20.28
C LYS A 243 2.15 -19.18 21.15
N VAL A 244 2.87 -18.18 21.54
CA VAL A 244 3.94 -18.25 22.52
C VAL A 244 3.34 -17.97 23.88
N THR A 245 3.57 -18.85 24.84
CA THR A 245 3.10 -18.64 26.21
C THR A 245 4.19 -17.95 27.01
N ASN A 246 3.94 -16.72 27.38
CA ASN A 246 4.82 -15.95 28.24
C ASN A 246 4.58 -16.36 29.69
N VAL A 247 5.66 -16.48 30.49
CA VAL A 247 5.59 -16.84 31.91
C VAL A 247 4.82 -15.81 32.75
N LYS A 248 4.72 -14.59 32.29
CA LYS A 248 4.00 -13.47 32.92
C LYS A 248 2.53 -13.37 32.52
N GLY A 249 2.06 -14.27 31.66
CA GLY A 249 0.64 -14.49 31.36
C GLY A 249 0.02 -13.51 30.33
N TYR A 250 0.80 -12.70 29.62
CA TYR A 250 0.30 -11.98 28.43
C TYR A 250 0.52 -12.82 27.18
N ASP A 251 -0.25 -12.51 26.14
CA ASP A 251 -0.21 -13.20 24.85
C ASP A 251 0.46 -12.26 23.81
N PRO A 252 1.76 -12.43 23.53
CA PRO A 252 2.44 -11.67 22.48
C PRO A 252 1.88 -12.05 21.11
N GLY A 253 2.26 -11.34 20.06
CA GLY A 253 1.79 -11.56 18.71
C GLY A 253 0.83 -10.46 18.25
N PHE A 254 0.25 -10.66 17.06
CA PHE A 254 -0.52 -9.62 16.37
C PHE A 254 -2.01 -9.95 16.41
N SER A 255 -2.84 -8.94 16.51
CA SER A 255 -4.27 -9.05 16.22
C SER A 255 -4.84 -7.69 15.85
N TYR A 256 -5.98 -7.72 15.19
CA TYR A 256 -6.74 -6.52 14.86
C TYR A 256 -8.21 -6.76 15.10
N ASP A 257 -8.80 -5.91 15.92
CA ASP A 257 -10.24 -5.91 16.21
C ASP A 257 -10.83 -4.57 15.78
N ARG A 258 -11.95 -4.61 15.05
CA ARG A 258 -12.63 -3.39 14.62
C ARG A 258 -14.13 -3.52 14.77
N ILE A 259 -14.75 -2.47 15.32
CA ILE A 259 -16.18 -2.27 15.33
C ILE A 259 -16.50 -1.00 14.53
N ASN A 260 -17.38 -1.11 13.55
CA ASN A 260 -17.92 0.02 12.82
C ASN A 260 -19.42 0.12 13.04
N VAL A 261 -19.91 1.33 13.23
CA VAL A 261 -21.36 1.62 13.26
C VAL A 261 -21.65 2.75 12.28
N ARG A 262 -22.78 2.66 11.60
CA ARG A 262 -23.23 3.70 10.66
C ARG A 262 -24.73 3.85 10.71
N SER A 263 -25.19 5.10 10.61
CA SER A 263 -26.62 5.45 10.48
C SER A 263 -26.76 6.55 9.43
N ASN A 264 -27.51 6.29 8.38
CA ASN A 264 -27.88 7.26 7.34
C ASN A 264 -29.37 7.46 7.40
N LEU A 265 -29.82 8.69 7.69
CA LEU A 265 -31.22 9.07 7.85
C LEU A 265 -31.56 10.17 6.84
N ASP A 266 -32.63 9.97 6.08
CA ASP A 266 -33.12 10.95 5.12
C ASP A 266 -34.56 11.36 5.52
N PHE A 267 -34.73 12.59 5.98
CA PHE A 267 -36.00 13.16 6.41
C PHE A 267 -36.57 14.02 5.30
N ASN A 268 -37.82 13.78 4.91
CA ASN A 268 -38.62 14.70 4.09
C ASN A 268 -39.38 15.64 5.03
N LEU A 269 -38.75 16.76 5.43
CA LEU A 269 -39.33 17.71 6.37
C LEU A 269 -40.59 18.37 5.80
N THR A 270 -40.50 18.73 4.51
CA THR A 270 -41.63 19.22 3.72
C THR A 270 -41.66 18.56 2.35
N LYS A 271 -42.54 18.97 1.47
CA LYS A 271 -42.52 18.49 0.06
C LYS A 271 -41.31 18.99 -0.72
N THR A 272 -40.67 20.06 -0.26
CA THR A 272 -39.55 20.73 -0.94
C THR A 272 -38.25 20.75 -0.12
N THR A 273 -38.33 20.38 1.18
CA THR A 273 -37.20 20.43 2.10
C THR A 273 -36.84 19.03 2.57
N LYS A 274 -35.54 18.64 2.41
CA LYS A 274 -35.02 17.39 2.93
C LYS A 274 -33.83 17.65 3.83
N LEU A 275 -33.70 16.83 4.87
CA LEU A 275 -32.52 16.78 5.74
C LEU A 275 -31.92 15.40 5.68
N HIS A 276 -30.63 15.32 5.33
CA HIS A 276 -29.82 14.12 5.36
C HIS A 276 -28.88 14.19 6.54
N LEU A 277 -28.90 13.15 7.36
CA LEU A 277 -28.03 12.99 8.51
C LEU A 277 -27.25 11.70 8.35
N ASN A 278 -25.89 11.79 8.28
CA ASN A 278 -25.03 10.63 8.26
C ASN A 278 -24.15 10.65 9.52
N LEU A 279 -24.23 9.59 10.28
CA LEU A 279 -23.41 9.36 11.47
C LEU A 279 -22.63 8.08 11.28
N SER A 280 -21.34 8.10 11.54
CA SER A 280 -20.54 6.87 11.59
C SER A 280 -19.48 6.95 12.66
N GLY A 281 -19.24 5.83 13.33
CA GLY A 281 -18.18 5.65 14.31
C GLY A 281 -17.41 4.38 14.04
N SER A 282 -16.12 4.40 14.33
CA SER A 282 -15.28 3.22 14.31
C SER A 282 -14.37 3.20 15.53
N HIS A 283 -14.22 2.02 16.11
CA HIS A 283 -13.25 1.71 17.14
C HIS A 283 -12.41 0.55 16.65
N ALA A 284 -11.10 0.76 16.53
CA ALA A 284 -10.18 -0.27 16.06
C ALA A 284 -8.99 -0.39 17.01
N VAL A 285 -8.64 -1.61 17.35
CA VAL A 285 -7.51 -1.94 18.22
C VAL A 285 -6.57 -2.87 17.49
N LYS A 286 -5.34 -2.47 17.30
CA LYS A 286 -4.24 -3.33 16.85
C LYS A 286 -3.40 -3.72 18.04
N LYS A 287 -3.09 -4.98 18.16
CA LYS A 287 -2.09 -5.52 19.08
C LYS A 287 -0.86 -5.93 18.27
N ALA A 288 0.31 -5.58 18.74
CA ALA A 288 1.60 -5.94 18.15
C ALA A 288 2.63 -6.16 19.25
N THR A 289 3.81 -6.67 18.91
CA THR A 289 4.96 -6.66 19.81
C THR A 289 5.36 -5.23 20.16
N GLN A 290 5.88 -5.01 21.36
CA GLN A 290 6.31 -3.69 21.81
C GLN A 290 7.51 -3.18 20.99
N GLY A 291 7.53 -1.89 20.67
CA GLY A 291 8.67 -1.21 20.08
C GLY A 291 9.00 -1.61 18.63
N GLN A 292 10.29 -1.70 18.31
CA GLN A 292 10.82 -1.98 16.96
C GLN A 292 11.00 -3.48 16.67
N TYR A 293 10.60 -4.35 17.57
CA TYR A 293 10.90 -5.78 17.50
C TYR A 293 10.14 -6.56 16.42
N GLU A 294 9.13 -5.95 15.81
CA GLU A 294 8.42 -6.59 14.70
C GLU A 294 9.35 -7.03 13.57
N ASN A 295 10.31 -6.16 13.21
CA ASN A 295 11.27 -6.47 12.16
C ASN A 295 12.21 -7.62 12.57
N LEU A 296 12.60 -7.68 13.83
CA LEU A 296 13.45 -8.74 14.36
C LEU A 296 12.76 -10.09 14.35
N VAL A 297 11.46 -10.12 14.68
CA VAL A 297 10.66 -11.35 14.62
C VAL A 297 10.68 -11.97 13.20
N TRP A 298 10.59 -11.16 12.14
CA TRP A 298 10.67 -11.64 10.76
C TRP A 298 12.09 -11.96 10.31
N SER A 299 13.11 -11.45 10.98
CA SER A 299 14.52 -11.67 10.60
C SER A 299 14.95 -13.13 10.65
N ALA A 300 14.30 -13.95 11.50
CA ALA A 300 14.59 -15.37 11.59
C ALA A 300 14.40 -16.12 10.26
N PHE A 301 13.39 -15.73 9.48
CA PHE A 301 13.08 -16.41 8.22
C PHE A 301 14.09 -16.13 7.12
N TYR A 302 14.92 -15.13 7.29
CA TYR A 302 15.82 -14.65 6.25
C TYR A 302 17.28 -14.56 6.68
N GLY A 303 17.57 -14.54 7.96
CA GLY A 303 18.88 -14.21 8.49
C GLY A 303 19.49 -15.19 9.47
N ILE A 304 18.69 -16.00 10.16
CA ILE A 304 19.23 -16.95 11.16
C ILE A 304 19.53 -18.29 10.49
N ALA A 305 20.80 -18.70 10.50
CA ALA A 305 21.19 -20.01 10.00
C ALA A 305 20.53 -21.13 10.80
N PRO A 306 20.08 -22.21 10.14
CA PRO A 306 19.34 -23.30 10.80
C PRO A 306 20.17 -24.05 11.84
N ASP A 307 21.48 -23.96 11.77
CA ASP A 307 22.46 -24.60 12.68
C ASP A 307 22.94 -23.69 13.83
N SER A 308 22.45 -22.44 13.93
CA SER A 308 23.01 -21.44 14.84
C SER A 308 22.77 -21.78 16.32
N PHE A 309 21.53 -22.07 16.68
CA PHE A 309 21.08 -22.39 18.04
C PHE A 309 19.66 -22.94 18.05
N MET A 310 19.30 -23.59 19.16
CA MET A 310 17.91 -23.94 19.44
C MET A 310 17.11 -22.69 19.81
N PRO A 311 15.89 -22.44 19.30
CA PRO A 311 15.05 -21.34 19.77
C PRO A 311 14.82 -21.35 21.28
N VAL A 312 14.54 -22.55 21.83
CA VAL A 312 14.43 -22.83 23.27
C VAL A 312 14.98 -24.23 23.51
N TYR A 313 15.84 -24.37 24.47
CA TYR A 313 16.35 -25.66 24.94
C TYR A 313 15.33 -26.36 25.84
N SER A 314 15.53 -27.67 26.09
CA SER A 314 14.62 -28.48 26.90
C SER A 314 14.48 -28.01 28.36
N ASP A 315 15.45 -27.28 28.86
CA ASP A 315 15.46 -26.67 30.20
C ASP A 315 14.76 -25.31 30.27
N GLY A 316 14.24 -24.82 29.14
CA GLY A 316 13.54 -23.55 29.04
C GLY A 316 14.43 -22.32 28.74
N THR A 317 15.76 -22.51 28.63
CA THR A 317 16.68 -21.42 28.28
C THR A 317 16.56 -21.05 26.80
N PHE A 318 16.72 -19.75 26.47
CA PHE A 318 16.71 -19.28 25.09
C PHE A 318 18.06 -19.52 24.43
N GLY A 319 18.02 -19.81 23.14
CA GLY A 319 19.23 -19.96 22.35
C GLY A 319 19.81 -18.63 21.90
N TYR A 320 21.13 -18.56 21.88
CA TYR A 320 21.87 -17.41 21.31
C TYR A 320 23.13 -17.89 20.60
N TYR A 321 23.70 -17.07 19.72
CA TYR A 321 24.92 -17.45 18.99
C TYR A 321 26.17 -16.96 19.70
N GLN A 322 26.73 -17.78 20.56
CA GLN A 322 27.87 -17.46 21.40
C GLN A 322 29.16 -17.07 20.62
N PRO A 323 29.51 -17.68 19.47
CA PRO A 323 30.73 -17.28 18.76
C PRO A 323 30.77 -15.81 18.34
N ASN A 324 29.60 -15.17 18.17
CA ASN A 324 29.49 -13.75 17.88
C ASN A 324 28.22 -13.13 18.47
N PRO A 325 28.13 -12.94 19.78
CA PRO A 325 26.93 -12.49 20.45
C PRO A 325 26.50 -11.06 20.10
N THR A 326 27.43 -10.24 19.58
CA THR A 326 27.13 -8.85 19.19
C THR A 326 26.63 -8.68 17.76
N GLN A 327 26.79 -9.67 16.92
CA GLN A 327 26.38 -9.68 15.51
C GLN A 327 25.40 -10.81 15.18
N ALA A 328 25.05 -11.61 16.16
CA ALA A 328 24.05 -12.65 15.96
C ALA A 328 22.71 -12.04 15.61
N ALA A 329 22.01 -12.66 14.68
CA ALA A 329 20.59 -12.40 14.55
C ALA A 329 19.90 -12.76 15.87
N THR A 330 19.00 -11.91 16.32
CA THR A 330 18.29 -12.13 17.58
C THR A 330 17.38 -13.37 17.46
N ASN A 331 17.14 -14.03 18.60
CA ASN A 331 16.24 -15.17 18.63
C ASN A 331 14.78 -14.69 18.48
N SER A 332 14.21 -14.83 17.29
CA SER A 332 12.84 -14.37 17.01
C SER A 332 11.76 -15.02 17.89
N TYR A 333 12.01 -16.22 18.41
CA TYR A 333 11.10 -16.84 19.38
C TYR A 333 11.16 -16.14 20.74
N GLU A 334 12.35 -15.78 21.19
CA GLU A 334 12.57 -14.99 22.40
C GLU A 334 11.95 -13.61 22.24
N ASP A 335 12.20 -12.92 21.10
CA ASP A 335 11.59 -11.61 20.81
C ASP A 335 10.05 -11.66 20.90
N LEU A 336 9.44 -12.72 20.41
CA LEU A 336 7.99 -12.95 20.57
C LEU A 336 7.60 -13.22 22.03
N SER A 337 8.48 -13.85 22.82
CA SER A 337 8.14 -14.31 24.17
C SER A 337 8.22 -13.20 25.21
N VAL A 338 9.25 -12.32 25.10
CA VAL A 338 9.66 -11.43 26.20
C VAL A 338 9.56 -9.94 25.90
N ASN A 339 9.41 -9.51 24.66
CA ASN A 339 9.45 -8.09 24.32
C ASN A 339 8.16 -7.31 24.64
N GLY A 340 7.18 -7.95 25.25
CA GLY A 340 5.94 -7.28 25.62
C GLY A 340 4.96 -7.08 24.46
N ILE A 341 3.93 -6.32 24.71
CA ILE A 341 2.87 -6.01 23.74
C ILE A 341 2.54 -4.53 23.74
N GLY A 342 2.26 -4.01 22.56
CA GLY A 342 1.76 -2.66 22.35
C GLY A 342 0.40 -2.65 21.66
N TYR A 343 -0.46 -1.74 22.10
CA TYR A 343 -1.74 -1.50 21.48
C TYR A 343 -1.73 -0.16 20.74
N THR A 344 -2.32 -0.16 19.56
CA THR A 344 -2.69 1.06 18.86
C THR A 344 -4.21 1.10 18.77
N THR A 345 -4.81 2.14 19.30
CA THR A 345 -6.26 2.37 19.27
C THR A 345 -6.58 3.51 18.31
N ASP A 346 -7.50 3.27 17.39
CA ASP A 346 -8.00 4.24 16.42
C ASP A 346 -9.51 4.44 16.64
N ASP A 347 -9.91 5.61 17.13
CA ASP A 347 -11.30 5.99 17.32
C ASP A 347 -11.68 7.10 16.35
N ARG A 348 -12.79 6.93 15.65
CA ARG A 348 -13.29 7.93 14.68
C ARG A 348 -14.77 8.18 14.86
N LEU A 349 -15.13 9.43 14.80
CA LEU A 349 -16.52 9.88 14.77
C LEU A 349 -16.69 10.84 13.60
N ASN A 350 -17.60 10.53 12.69
CA ASN A 350 -17.90 11.36 11.53
C ASN A 350 -19.39 11.72 11.54
N THR A 351 -19.67 12.98 11.29
CA THR A 351 -21.02 13.52 11.34
C THR A 351 -21.25 14.45 10.16
N ASP A 352 -22.29 14.18 9.34
CA ASP A 352 -22.69 15.03 8.22
C ASP A 352 -24.13 15.46 8.35
N PHE A 353 -24.39 16.75 8.19
CA PHE A 353 -25.69 17.35 8.06
C PHE A 353 -25.81 17.96 6.67
N THR A 354 -26.82 17.58 5.91
CA THR A 354 -27.08 18.17 4.60
C THR A 354 -28.54 18.57 4.51
N LEU A 355 -28.78 19.86 4.33
CA LEU A 355 -30.10 20.42 4.08
C LEU A 355 -30.27 20.70 2.59
N GLU A 356 -31.26 20.09 1.97
CA GLU A 356 -31.63 20.29 0.56
C GLU A 356 -32.98 20.99 0.49
N GLN A 357 -33.03 22.06 -0.29
CA GLN A 357 -34.27 22.83 -0.55
C GLN A 357 -34.51 22.90 -2.05
N ASP A 358 -35.62 22.36 -2.51
CA ASP A 358 -36.13 22.54 -3.86
C ASP A 358 -36.68 23.97 -3.99
N LEU A 359 -36.11 24.70 -4.93
CA LEU A 359 -36.50 26.08 -5.27
C LEU A 359 -37.30 26.13 -6.58
N GLY A 360 -37.96 25.02 -6.95
CA GLY A 360 -38.77 24.90 -8.16
C GLY A 360 -39.92 25.93 -8.24
N PHE A 361 -40.28 26.51 -7.12
CA PHE A 361 -41.23 27.62 -7.05
C PHE A 361 -40.69 28.97 -7.56
N LEU A 362 -39.34 29.15 -7.52
CA LEU A 362 -38.67 30.29 -8.12
C LEU A 362 -38.30 30.01 -9.59
N LEU A 363 -37.66 28.85 -9.83
CA LEU A 363 -37.23 28.43 -11.17
C LEU A 363 -37.25 26.89 -11.25
N LYS A 364 -38.06 26.36 -12.14
CA LYS A 364 -38.18 24.91 -12.32
C LYS A 364 -36.82 24.25 -12.54
N GLY A 365 -36.48 23.29 -11.67
CA GLY A 365 -35.22 22.57 -11.72
C GLY A 365 -34.08 23.20 -10.94
N LEU A 366 -34.35 24.27 -10.18
CA LEU A 366 -33.41 24.90 -9.25
C LEU A 366 -33.52 24.26 -7.87
N ASN A 367 -32.36 23.91 -7.27
CA ASN A 367 -32.27 23.51 -5.87
C ASN A 367 -31.00 24.07 -5.22
N VAL A 368 -31.06 24.22 -3.91
CA VAL A 368 -29.94 24.62 -3.09
C VAL A 368 -29.67 23.54 -2.04
N GLN A 369 -28.41 23.28 -1.75
CA GLN A 369 -27.94 22.32 -0.77
C GLN A 369 -26.92 22.99 0.14
N ALA A 370 -27.07 22.87 1.44
CA ALA A 370 -26.08 23.30 2.43
C ALA A 370 -25.62 22.09 3.22
N LYS A 371 -24.32 21.90 3.34
CA LYS A 371 -23.70 20.78 4.05
C LYS A 371 -22.75 21.28 5.13
N LEU A 372 -22.79 20.62 6.30
CA LEU A 372 -21.83 20.74 7.37
C LEU A 372 -21.34 19.34 7.73
N ALA A 373 -20.03 19.11 7.71
CA ALA A 373 -19.43 17.88 8.17
C ALA A 373 -18.42 18.18 9.29
N PHE A 374 -18.44 17.33 10.31
CA PHE A 374 -17.50 17.39 11.41
C PHE A 374 -16.97 16.00 11.71
N ASP A 375 -15.66 15.83 11.57
CA ASP A 375 -14.94 14.58 11.81
C ASP A 375 -13.93 14.76 12.93
N ASN A 376 -13.85 13.76 13.79
CA ASN A 376 -12.86 13.66 14.85
C ASN A 376 -12.23 12.27 14.80
N ALA A 377 -10.91 12.21 14.72
CA ALA A 377 -10.14 10.99 14.83
C ALA A 377 -9.16 11.12 15.99
N PHE A 378 -9.11 10.09 16.80
CA PHE A 378 -8.22 9.97 17.94
C PHE A 378 -7.37 8.73 17.77
N ARG A 379 -6.05 8.85 17.87
CA ARG A 379 -5.13 7.72 17.80
C ARG A 379 -4.22 7.71 19.02
N GLU A 380 -4.26 6.60 19.74
CA GLU A 380 -3.38 6.28 20.86
C GLU A 380 -2.42 5.14 20.44
N THR A 381 -1.16 5.26 20.84
CA THR A 381 -0.12 4.25 20.58
C THR A 381 0.69 3.97 21.84
N GLY A 382 1.24 2.76 21.95
CA GLY A 382 2.21 2.40 22.98
C GLY A 382 1.61 2.02 24.34
N ARG A 383 0.27 1.97 24.48
CA ARG A 383 -0.33 1.37 25.67
C ARG A 383 -0.09 -0.14 25.61
N GLY A 384 0.33 -0.73 26.72
CA GLY A 384 0.56 -2.18 26.70
C GLY A 384 1.42 -2.69 27.86
N VAL A 385 2.22 -3.66 27.57
CA VAL A 385 3.19 -4.28 28.48
C VAL A 385 4.58 -4.06 27.90
N ASP A 386 5.45 -3.44 28.66
CA ASP A 386 6.86 -3.28 28.34
C ASP A 386 7.63 -4.28 29.20
N ASP A 387 8.18 -5.27 28.55
CA ASP A 387 8.89 -6.39 29.18
C ASP A 387 10.35 -6.48 28.71
N THR A 388 10.75 -5.57 27.81
CA THR A 388 12.04 -5.57 27.12
C THR A 388 13.25 -5.42 28.04
N THR A 389 13.05 -5.19 29.30
CA THR A 389 14.09 -4.78 30.24
C THR A 389 14.16 -5.64 31.50
N ASP A 390 13.39 -6.72 31.56
CA ASP A 390 13.44 -7.65 32.70
C ASP A 390 14.37 -8.82 32.41
N TRP A 391 15.64 -8.57 32.61
CA TRP A 391 16.73 -9.51 32.32
C TRP A 391 16.88 -10.64 33.37
N GLU A 392 16.07 -10.67 34.38
CA GLU A 392 16.24 -11.67 35.48
C GLU A 392 15.92 -13.07 35.08
N ASP A 393 14.92 -13.22 34.19
CA ASP A 393 14.35 -14.51 33.82
C ASP A 393 14.86 -15.02 32.47
N GLU A 394 15.73 -14.27 31.81
CA GLU A 394 16.24 -14.59 30.49
C GLU A 394 17.63 -15.24 30.58
N ALA A 395 17.64 -16.52 30.75
CA ALA A 395 18.88 -17.30 30.62
C ALA A 395 19.06 -17.67 29.14
N HIS A 396 20.23 -17.37 28.61
CA HIS A 396 20.64 -17.73 27.27
C HIS A 396 21.62 -18.90 27.31
N LYS A 397 21.51 -19.80 26.35
CA LYS A 397 22.37 -20.98 26.28
C LYS A 397 22.78 -21.24 24.82
N TRP A 398 24.02 -21.66 24.68
CA TRP A 398 24.55 -22.24 23.46
C TRP A 398 25.39 -23.46 23.77
N ILE A 399 25.18 -24.53 23.00
CA ILE A 399 25.98 -25.74 23.11
C ILE A 399 26.95 -25.77 21.95
N ASP A 400 28.25 -25.75 22.26
CA ASP A 400 29.28 -25.84 21.23
C ASP A 400 29.15 -27.19 20.50
N PRO A 401 28.88 -27.18 19.19
CA PRO A 401 28.78 -28.43 18.44
C PRO A 401 30.06 -29.23 18.44
N GLU A 402 31.23 -28.58 18.60
CA GLU A 402 32.52 -29.24 18.60
C GLU A 402 32.81 -29.95 19.89
N THR A 403 32.81 -29.21 20.96
CA THR A 403 33.27 -29.70 22.26
C THR A 403 32.15 -30.30 23.10
N GLY A 404 30.89 -29.97 22.79
CA GLY A 404 29.73 -30.26 23.61
C GLY A 404 29.69 -29.44 24.90
N LYS A 405 30.53 -28.39 24.98
CA LYS A 405 30.55 -27.50 26.14
C LYS A 405 29.32 -26.58 26.07
N GLU A 406 28.64 -26.48 27.18
CA GLU A 406 27.57 -25.52 27.36
C GLU A 406 28.13 -24.14 27.76
N TYR A 407 27.69 -23.12 27.06
CA TYR A 407 27.92 -21.74 27.42
C TYR A 407 26.58 -21.17 27.84
N THR A 408 26.52 -20.62 29.02
CA THR A 408 25.34 -19.98 29.54
C THR A 408 25.69 -18.50 29.74
N ASP A 409 25.00 -17.65 29.03
CA ASP A 409 25.01 -16.24 29.28
C ASP A 409 23.75 -15.91 30.07
N ILE A 410 23.94 -15.68 31.33
CA ILE A 410 22.98 -14.98 32.15
C ILE A 410 23.47 -13.55 31.98
N SER A 411 22.81 -12.73 31.16
CA SER A 411 23.25 -11.40 30.86
C SER A 411 23.34 -10.56 32.13
N THR A 412 24.44 -10.67 32.83
CA THR A 412 24.61 -9.97 34.06
C THR A 412 26.07 -9.56 34.13
N ASP A 413 26.29 -8.35 33.76
CA ASP A 413 27.32 -7.60 34.48
C ASP A 413 27.01 -7.78 35.95
N ALA A 414 27.91 -8.38 36.73
CA ALA A 414 27.70 -8.70 38.14
C ALA A 414 27.31 -7.48 38.97
N LEU A 415 27.64 -6.28 38.50
CA LEU A 415 27.23 -5.01 39.07
C LEU A 415 25.72 -4.71 38.90
N TYR A 416 25.12 -5.12 37.78
CA TYR A 416 23.69 -4.94 37.59
C TYR A 416 22.84 -5.87 38.46
N LYS A 417 23.38 -7.02 38.86
CA LYS A 417 22.67 -7.96 39.74
C LYS A 417 22.30 -7.37 41.10
N PHE A 418 23.06 -6.42 41.61
CA PHE A 418 22.90 -5.95 42.98
C PHE A 418 22.11 -4.65 43.13
N ASP A 419 22.21 -3.73 42.18
CA ASP A 419 21.77 -2.36 42.42
C ASP A 419 20.72 -1.81 41.48
N PHE A 420 20.51 -2.35 40.30
CA PHE A 420 19.75 -1.67 39.24
C PHE A 420 18.63 -2.48 38.59
N LYS A 421 18.45 -3.68 39.01
CA LYS A 421 17.50 -4.65 38.45
C LYS A 421 16.06 -4.18 38.48
N ASN A 422 15.67 -3.49 39.53
CA ASN A 422 14.34 -2.96 39.72
C ASN A 422 14.00 -1.76 38.82
N ASN A 423 14.95 -1.18 38.12
CA ASN A 423 14.69 -0.06 37.22
C ASN A 423 14.15 -0.51 35.87
N ASN A 424 14.29 -1.78 35.54
CA ASN A 424 13.94 -2.36 34.25
C ASN A 424 12.88 -3.45 34.38
N ALA A 425 12.18 -3.49 35.52
CA ALA A 425 11.14 -4.49 35.73
C ALA A 425 9.98 -4.32 34.75
N TRP A 426 9.33 -5.44 34.46
CA TRP A 426 8.08 -5.51 33.74
C TRP A 426 7.11 -4.41 34.23
N LYS A 427 6.54 -3.68 33.32
CA LYS A 427 5.61 -2.60 33.62
C LYS A 427 4.52 -2.47 32.55
N THR A 428 3.37 -1.97 32.98
CA THR A 428 2.35 -1.53 32.03
C THR A 428 2.69 -0.12 31.55
N GLY A 429 2.75 0.05 30.23
CA GLY A 429 2.94 1.35 29.59
C GLY A 429 1.62 2.09 29.48
N ALA A 430 1.57 3.35 29.89
CA ALA A 430 0.49 4.24 29.48
C ALA A 430 0.75 4.68 28.05
N GLY A 431 -0.22 4.51 27.18
CA GLY A 431 -0.12 4.99 25.80
C GLY A 431 0.02 6.51 25.71
N SER A 432 0.44 6.95 24.55
CA SER A 432 0.50 8.37 24.19
C SER A 432 -0.38 8.68 22.98
N VAL A 433 -0.94 9.89 22.97
CA VAL A 433 -1.71 10.36 21.81
C VAL A 433 -0.75 10.59 20.63
N ASN A 434 -1.00 9.92 19.51
CA ASN A 434 -0.29 10.19 18.28
C ASN A 434 -0.84 11.47 17.64
N ASN A 435 -0.21 12.60 17.91
CA ASN A 435 -0.62 13.90 17.37
C ASN A 435 -0.55 13.98 15.84
N GLY A 436 0.30 13.19 15.20
CA GLY A 436 0.41 13.17 13.74
C GLY A 436 -0.79 12.54 13.03
N GLU A 437 -1.53 11.68 13.75
CA GLU A 437 -2.68 10.93 13.19
C GLU A 437 -4.01 11.23 13.89
N THR A 438 -3.98 11.88 15.06
CA THR A 438 -5.14 12.46 15.71
C THR A 438 -5.51 13.75 15.00
N TYR A 439 -6.77 13.89 14.54
CA TYR A 439 -7.18 15.10 13.82
C TYR A 439 -8.62 15.51 14.05
N ARG A 440 -8.89 16.75 13.76
CA ARG A 440 -10.23 17.34 13.68
C ARG A 440 -10.41 17.99 12.31
N ARG A 441 -11.51 17.68 11.65
CA ARG A 441 -11.89 18.27 10.36
C ARG A 441 -13.27 18.87 10.44
N MET A 442 -13.43 20.04 9.87
CA MET A 442 -14.71 20.69 9.68
C MET A 442 -14.79 21.17 8.23
N ASP A 443 -15.82 20.69 7.54
CA ASP A 443 -16.12 21.08 6.17
C ASP A 443 -17.52 21.68 6.11
N TYR A 444 -17.67 22.81 5.46
CA TYR A 444 -18.97 23.34 5.12
C TYR A 444 -19.04 23.79 3.67
N SER A 445 -20.18 23.54 3.05
CA SER A 445 -20.39 23.89 1.66
C SER A 445 -21.81 24.37 1.40
N VAL A 446 -21.94 25.23 0.40
CA VAL A 446 -23.23 25.65 -0.16
C VAL A 446 -23.18 25.42 -1.67
N GLN A 447 -24.16 24.67 -2.16
CA GLN A 447 -24.23 24.29 -3.57
C GLN A 447 -25.58 24.70 -4.15
N LEU A 448 -25.54 25.36 -5.30
CA LEU A 448 -26.70 25.70 -6.10
C LEU A 448 -26.70 24.85 -7.36
N ASN A 449 -27.76 24.13 -7.64
CA ASN A 449 -27.91 23.29 -8.83
C ASN A 449 -29.13 23.75 -9.62
N TYR A 450 -28.95 23.81 -10.95
CA TYR A 450 -30.00 23.99 -11.93
C TYR A 450 -29.96 22.88 -12.95
N SER A 451 -31.10 22.26 -13.26
CA SER A 451 -31.20 21.30 -14.35
C SER A 451 -32.60 21.35 -14.95
N ASN A 452 -32.68 21.59 -16.24
CA ASN A 452 -33.98 21.63 -16.90
C ASN A 452 -33.86 21.12 -18.35
N LYS A 453 -34.96 20.59 -18.88
CA LYS A 453 -35.07 20.07 -20.24
C LYS A 453 -36.06 20.92 -21.04
N PHE A 454 -35.58 21.46 -22.18
CA PHE A 454 -36.36 22.29 -23.12
C PHE A 454 -36.41 21.56 -24.48
N GLY A 455 -37.45 20.78 -24.74
CA GLY A 455 -37.53 19.93 -25.90
C GLY A 455 -36.38 18.90 -25.93
N ASP A 456 -35.52 18.98 -26.94
CA ASP A 456 -34.34 18.10 -27.07
C ASP A 456 -33.09 18.66 -26.35
N HIS A 457 -33.18 19.86 -25.78
CA HIS A 457 -32.08 20.51 -25.11
C HIS A 457 -32.16 20.27 -23.58
N THR A 458 -31.15 19.67 -22.99
CA THR A 458 -31.00 19.58 -21.55
C THR A 458 -29.84 20.46 -21.10
N VAL A 459 -30.10 21.38 -20.19
CA VAL A 459 -29.12 22.33 -19.64
C VAL A 459 -28.96 22.06 -18.15
N GLY A 460 -27.72 21.99 -17.69
CA GLY A 460 -27.36 21.91 -16.27
C GLY A 460 -26.35 22.98 -15.89
N ALA A 461 -26.49 23.53 -14.70
CA ALA A 461 -25.51 24.44 -14.10
C ALA A 461 -25.36 24.12 -12.61
N MET A 462 -24.15 24.21 -12.09
CA MET A 462 -23.87 24.04 -10.67
C MET A 462 -22.83 25.09 -10.24
N GLY A 463 -23.06 25.69 -9.09
CA GLY A 463 -22.08 26.50 -8.37
C GLY A 463 -21.94 25.94 -6.97
N ASN A 464 -20.71 25.77 -6.52
CA ASN A 464 -20.43 25.23 -5.18
C ASN A 464 -19.31 26.05 -4.52
N PHE A 465 -19.58 26.43 -3.28
CA PHE A 465 -18.60 26.98 -2.36
C PHE A 465 -18.31 25.96 -1.28
N THR A 466 -17.03 25.67 -1.03
CA THR A 466 -16.60 24.76 0.05
C THR A 466 -15.47 25.41 0.83
N ARG A 467 -15.54 25.30 2.14
CA ARG A 467 -14.43 25.65 3.01
C ARG A 467 -14.13 24.54 3.98
N GLU A 468 -12.84 24.17 4.00
CA GLU A 468 -12.30 23.12 4.86
C GLU A 468 -11.39 23.73 5.93
N GLN A 469 -11.48 23.17 7.13
CA GLN A 469 -10.55 23.41 8.21
C GLN A 469 -10.11 22.06 8.78
N TYR A 470 -8.81 21.78 8.75
CA TYR A 470 -8.22 20.52 9.16
C TYR A 470 -7.06 20.76 10.11
N ALA A 471 -7.06 20.15 11.29
CA ALA A 471 -6.02 20.28 12.32
C ALA A 471 -5.57 18.92 12.80
N LYS A 472 -4.27 18.64 12.76
CA LYS A 472 -3.65 17.47 13.36
C LYS A 472 -3.23 17.81 14.80
N GLY A 473 -3.57 16.95 15.75
CA GLY A 473 -3.19 17.12 17.16
C GLY A 473 -3.41 18.54 17.65
N SER A 474 -2.35 19.20 18.10
CA SER A 474 -2.32 20.57 18.59
C SER A 474 -1.81 21.60 17.55
N GLU A 475 -1.59 21.19 16.31
CA GLU A 475 -1.11 22.09 15.25
C GLU A 475 -2.15 23.13 14.86
N GLN A 476 -1.67 24.25 14.29
CA GLN A 476 -2.53 25.25 13.67
C GLN A 476 -3.31 24.62 12.49
N PRO A 477 -4.63 24.89 12.38
CA PRO A 477 -5.41 24.31 11.30
C PRO A 477 -4.94 24.74 9.93
N PHE A 478 -4.94 23.80 8.99
CA PHE A 478 -4.89 24.06 7.56
C PHE A 478 -6.26 24.54 7.10
N ARG A 479 -6.30 25.49 6.18
CA ARG A 479 -7.53 26.03 5.62
C ARG A 479 -7.49 26.02 4.11
N ARG A 480 -8.57 25.52 3.51
CA ARG A 480 -8.80 25.56 2.06
C ARG A 480 -10.15 26.20 1.77
N GLU A 481 -10.22 26.87 0.64
CA GLU A 481 -11.45 27.47 0.15
C GLU A 481 -11.57 27.21 -1.35
N ASN A 482 -12.71 26.68 -1.79
CA ASN A 482 -12.91 26.32 -3.19
C ASN A 482 -14.24 26.91 -3.69
N TRP A 483 -14.16 27.58 -4.81
CA TRP A 483 -15.29 28.07 -5.59
C TRP A 483 -15.31 27.30 -6.90
N VAL A 484 -16.32 26.49 -7.11
CA VAL A 484 -16.40 25.58 -8.25
C VAL A 484 -17.68 25.85 -9.01
N PHE A 485 -17.59 25.82 -10.32
CA PHE A 485 -18.76 25.87 -11.18
C PHE A 485 -18.67 24.82 -12.29
N ARG A 486 -19.86 24.34 -12.69
CA ARG A 486 -20.04 23.41 -13.80
C ARG A 486 -21.19 23.86 -14.67
N ALA A 487 -21.02 23.79 -15.99
CA ALA A 487 -22.08 23.95 -16.96
C ALA A 487 -22.14 22.72 -17.87
N THR A 488 -23.31 22.14 -18.09
CA THR A 488 -23.52 20.99 -18.95
C THR A 488 -24.62 21.28 -19.97
N TYR A 489 -24.43 20.78 -21.18
CA TYR A 489 -25.41 20.86 -22.26
C TYR A 489 -25.48 19.50 -22.97
N ASP A 490 -26.70 19.01 -23.18
CA ASP A 490 -26.99 17.77 -23.88
C ASP A 490 -28.09 18.06 -24.92
N TYR A 491 -27.79 17.82 -26.20
CA TYR A 491 -28.74 17.92 -27.28
C TYR A 491 -29.19 16.52 -27.75
N ALA A 492 -30.44 16.21 -27.47
CA ALA A 492 -31.13 14.97 -27.90
C ALA A 492 -30.38 13.68 -27.51
N SER A 493 -29.55 13.71 -26.42
CA SER A 493 -28.63 12.65 -26.01
C SER A 493 -27.60 12.26 -27.09
N ARG A 494 -27.34 13.14 -28.05
CA ARG A 494 -26.39 12.95 -29.17
C ARG A 494 -25.08 13.72 -28.95
N TYR A 495 -25.21 15.01 -28.66
CA TYR A 495 -24.05 15.89 -28.46
C TYR A 495 -24.06 16.42 -27.04
N MET A 496 -22.98 16.20 -26.35
CA MET A 496 -22.81 16.56 -24.97
C MET A 496 -21.59 17.45 -24.81
N VAL A 497 -21.76 18.53 -24.04
CA VAL A 497 -20.65 19.45 -23.72
C VAL A 497 -20.68 19.74 -22.23
N GLU A 498 -19.53 19.72 -21.60
CA GLU A 498 -19.34 20.07 -20.20
C GLU A 498 -18.18 21.04 -20.06
N TYR A 499 -18.36 22.08 -19.25
CA TYR A 499 -17.31 23.00 -18.86
C TYR A 499 -17.29 23.13 -17.33
N ASN A 500 -16.09 23.02 -16.74
CA ASN A 500 -15.87 23.16 -15.31
C ASN A 500 -14.82 24.23 -15.06
N GLY A 501 -14.99 25.01 -14.02
CA GLY A 501 -14.00 25.94 -13.50
C GLY A 501 -13.90 25.83 -11.98
N ALA A 502 -12.70 25.99 -11.46
CA ALA A 502 -12.43 25.96 -10.04
C ALA A 502 -11.46 27.08 -9.66
N TYR A 503 -11.85 27.95 -8.76
CA TYR A 503 -11.00 28.97 -8.13
C TYR A 503 -10.71 28.52 -6.71
N ASN A 504 -9.48 28.07 -6.49
CA ASN A 504 -9.09 27.35 -5.28
C ASN A 504 -8.08 28.16 -4.49
N GLY A 505 -8.23 28.16 -3.17
CA GLY A 505 -7.35 28.83 -2.23
C GLY A 505 -6.81 27.85 -1.16
N SER A 506 -5.53 28.01 -0.81
CA SER A 506 -4.86 27.26 0.25
C SER A 506 -3.98 28.19 1.09
N ASP A 507 -4.02 28.05 2.41
CA ASP A 507 -3.20 28.85 3.34
C ASP A 507 -1.73 28.38 3.40
N LEU A 508 -1.37 27.38 2.60
CA LEU A 508 0.02 26.91 2.46
C LEU A 508 0.90 27.88 1.68
N TYR A 509 0.31 28.75 0.86
CA TYR A 509 1.00 29.70 -0.01
C TYR A 509 0.93 31.13 0.52
N SER A 510 1.84 31.97 0.03
CA SER A 510 1.84 33.42 0.27
C SER A 510 0.51 34.05 -0.17
N SER A 511 0.22 35.27 0.28
CA SER A 511 -1.02 35.96 -0.08
C SER A 511 -1.20 36.14 -1.60
N GLU A 512 -0.12 36.25 -2.34
CA GLU A 512 -0.12 36.49 -3.79
C GLU A 512 -0.44 35.19 -4.57
N ASN A 513 0.09 34.04 -4.11
CA ASN A 513 -0.05 32.74 -4.79
C ASN A 513 -1.12 31.86 -4.13
N ARG A 514 -1.86 32.38 -3.15
CA ARG A 514 -2.86 31.63 -2.36
C ARG A 514 -3.99 31.08 -3.18
N PHE A 515 -4.45 31.81 -4.19
CA PHE A 515 -5.56 31.43 -5.05
C PHE A 515 -5.10 31.16 -6.48
N ALA A 516 -5.60 30.09 -7.08
CA ALA A 516 -5.36 29.76 -8.47
C ALA A 516 -6.64 29.31 -9.17
N PHE A 517 -6.76 29.62 -10.47
CA PHE A 517 -7.90 29.24 -11.29
C PHE A 517 -7.53 28.09 -12.22
N PHE A 518 -8.35 27.05 -12.20
CA PHE A 518 -8.20 25.87 -13.06
C PHE A 518 -9.48 25.63 -13.83
N ASN A 519 -9.36 25.22 -15.10
CA ASN A 519 -10.55 24.93 -15.91
C ASN A 519 -10.38 23.63 -16.69
N SER A 520 -11.53 23.06 -17.08
CA SER A 520 -11.59 21.87 -17.93
C SER A 520 -12.85 21.86 -18.78
N GLY A 521 -12.74 21.21 -19.93
CA GLY A 521 -13.87 21.00 -20.83
C GLY A 521 -13.93 19.55 -21.30
N ALA A 522 -15.13 19.07 -21.58
CA ALA A 522 -15.34 17.77 -22.18
C ALA A 522 -16.46 17.81 -23.22
N VAL A 523 -16.31 16.94 -24.22
CA VAL A 523 -17.31 16.76 -25.28
C VAL A 523 -17.61 15.29 -25.45
N GLY A 524 -18.87 14.99 -25.82
CA GLY A 524 -19.33 13.64 -26.09
C GLY A 524 -20.21 13.59 -27.34
N TRP A 525 -20.02 12.56 -28.14
CA TRP A 525 -20.82 12.30 -29.34
C TRP A 525 -21.34 10.87 -29.33
N MET A 526 -22.67 10.73 -29.18
CA MET A 526 -23.34 9.44 -29.21
C MET A 526 -23.68 9.09 -30.67
N VAL A 527 -22.77 8.43 -31.37
CA VAL A 527 -22.89 8.06 -32.78
C VAL A 527 -24.10 7.16 -33.02
N SER A 528 -24.38 6.24 -32.09
CA SER A 528 -25.53 5.33 -32.21
C SER A 528 -26.88 6.04 -32.20
N GLU A 529 -26.97 7.28 -31.67
CA GLU A 529 -28.18 8.09 -31.66
C GLU A 529 -28.37 8.94 -32.92
N GLU A 530 -27.40 8.95 -33.83
CA GLU A 530 -27.49 9.70 -35.06
C GLU A 530 -28.63 9.17 -35.97
N PRO A 531 -29.43 10.04 -36.59
CA PRO A 531 -30.51 9.62 -37.47
C PRO A 531 -30.04 8.74 -38.66
N LEU A 532 -28.83 8.98 -39.16
CA LEU A 532 -28.23 8.19 -40.21
C LEU A 532 -27.91 6.77 -39.75
N VAL A 533 -27.32 6.63 -38.55
CA VAL A 533 -26.96 5.34 -37.95
C VAL A 533 -28.23 4.55 -37.59
N LYS A 534 -29.23 5.22 -37.03
CA LYS A 534 -30.52 4.60 -36.73
C LYS A 534 -31.23 4.08 -37.97
N LYS A 535 -31.12 4.78 -39.10
CA LYS A 535 -31.68 4.32 -40.41
C LYS A 535 -31.01 3.05 -40.91
N LEU A 536 -29.74 2.79 -40.58
CA LEU A 536 -29.02 1.59 -40.95
C LEU A 536 -29.54 0.34 -40.21
N ASN A 537 -30.36 0.49 -39.18
CA ASN A 537 -30.96 -0.56 -38.36
C ASN A 537 -29.98 -1.66 -37.95
N LEU A 538 -28.82 -1.26 -37.45
CA LEU A 538 -27.74 -2.16 -37.03
C LEU A 538 -28.11 -2.88 -35.73
N LYS A 539 -28.76 -4.04 -35.84
CA LYS A 539 -29.26 -4.81 -34.69
C LYS A 539 -28.17 -5.27 -33.70
N TRP A 540 -26.91 -5.23 -34.12
CA TRP A 540 -25.77 -5.61 -33.30
C TRP A 540 -25.16 -4.42 -32.52
N LEU A 541 -25.45 -3.18 -32.90
CA LEU A 541 -24.93 -1.96 -32.30
C LEU A 541 -25.99 -1.32 -31.40
N ASP A 542 -25.79 -1.40 -30.11
CA ASP A 542 -26.67 -0.79 -29.10
C ASP A 542 -26.20 0.62 -28.72
N MET A 543 -24.87 0.79 -28.56
CA MET A 543 -24.26 2.05 -28.18
C MET A 543 -22.88 2.19 -28.80
N LEU A 544 -22.61 3.35 -29.35
CA LEU A 544 -21.26 3.80 -29.70
C LEU A 544 -21.18 5.29 -29.38
N LYS A 545 -20.29 5.64 -28.45
CA LYS A 545 -20.08 6.99 -27.99
C LYS A 545 -18.61 7.31 -27.98
N PHE A 546 -18.22 8.42 -28.58
CA PHE A 546 -16.89 9.01 -28.44
C PHE A 546 -16.93 10.14 -27.42
N ARG A 547 -15.87 10.30 -26.68
CA ARG A 547 -15.69 11.37 -25.71
C ARG A 547 -14.25 11.88 -25.69
N ALA A 548 -14.09 13.16 -25.40
CA ALA A 548 -12.79 13.77 -25.21
C ALA A 548 -12.88 14.81 -24.08
N SER A 549 -11.88 14.83 -23.23
CA SER A 549 -11.75 15.87 -22.20
C SER A 549 -10.34 16.45 -22.17
N TYR A 550 -10.24 17.73 -21.84
CA TYR A 550 -8.99 18.44 -21.66
C TYR A 550 -9.14 19.46 -20.54
N GLY A 551 -8.13 19.59 -19.68
CA GLY A 551 -8.18 20.58 -18.62
C GLY A 551 -6.99 20.53 -17.68
N GLN A 552 -7.02 21.47 -16.73
CA GLN A 552 -5.99 21.66 -15.71
C GLN A 552 -6.57 21.48 -14.32
N ILE A 553 -5.75 20.95 -13.42
CA ILE A 553 -6.08 20.78 -12.00
C ILE A 553 -4.83 21.12 -11.21
N GLY A 554 -4.99 21.91 -10.14
CA GLY A 554 -3.92 22.20 -9.20
C GLY A 554 -3.78 21.15 -8.11
N GLN A 555 -2.61 21.10 -7.51
CA GLN A 555 -2.35 20.36 -6.27
C GLN A 555 -1.59 21.26 -5.29
N ASP A 556 -2.03 21.29 -4.02
CA ASP A 556 -1.46 22.14 -2.98
C ASP A 556 -0.52 21.40 -2.02
N GLY A 557 -0.03 20.23 -2.36
CA GLY A 557 0.86 19.46 -1.50
C GLY A 557 2.24 20.09 -1.39
N LEU A 558 2.59 20.57 -0.20
CA LEU A 558 3.94 21.06 0.13
C LEU A 558 4.75 20.03 0.94
N ARG A 559 4.47 18.72 0.74
CA ARG A 559 5.18 17.65 1.41
C ARG A 559 6.11 16.95 0.44
N VAL A 560 7.38 16.84 0.82
CA VAL A 560 8.38 16.09 0.07
C VAL A 560 8.98 15.02 1.00
N GLY A 561 8.79 13.77 0.68
CA GLY A 561 9.13 12.67 1.58
C GLY A 561 8.38 12.78 2.91
N ASN A 562 9.11 12.78 4.01
CA ASN A 562 8.53 12.92 5.37
C ASN A 562 8.52 14.37 5.87
N LYS A 563 9.09 15.33 5.12
CA LYS A 563 9.18 16.74 5.52
C LYS A 563 7.97 17.50 5.00
N ASP A 564 7.26 18.18 5.87
CA ASP A 564 6.18 19.11 5.55
C ASP A 564 6.77 20.53 5.45
N TYR A 565 6.56 21.19 4.31
CA TYR A 565 7.02 22.56 4.06
C TYR A 565 5.90 23.58 4.25
N ARG A 566 5.02 23.37 5.18
CA ARG A 566 4.02 24.36 5.56
C ARG A 566 4.72 25.70 5.85
N PHE A 567 4.22 26.78 5.25
CA PHE A 567 4.88 28.09 5.28
C PHE A 567 6.28 28.12 4.63
N GLY A 568 6.50 27.26 3.62
CA GLY A 568 7.75 27.23 2.85
C GLY A 568 8.11 28.55 2.14
N TYR A 569 7.18 29.51 2.11
CA TYR A 569 7.42 30.86 1.62
C TYR A 569 8.08 31.80 2.65
N MET A 570 8.26 31.36 3.90
CA MET A 570 8.85 32.16 4.99
C MET A 570 10.22 31.63 5.40
N ASP A 571 11.10 32.55 5.74
CA ASP A 571 12.36 32.20 6.41
C ASP A 571 12.09 31.68 7.83
N VAL A 572 12.73 30.60 8.19
CA VAL A 572 12.66 30.04 9.55
C VAL A 572 14.05 30.01 10.16
N TRP A 573 14.17 30.63 11.30
CA TRP A 573 15.38 30.65 12.10
C TRP A 573 15.16 29.86 13.37
N SER A 574 16.08 28.99 13.72
CA SER A 574 16.06 28.24 14.96
C SER A 574 17.27 28.53 15.82
N ASN A 575 17.07 28.41 17.11
CA ASN A 575 18.17 28.43 18.07
C ASN A 575 18.98 27.13 17.94
N GLY A 576 20.23 27.25 17.49
CA GLY A 576 21.17 26.12 17.35
C GLY A 576 21.74 25.63 18.67
N GLY A 577 21.26 26.17 19.79
CA GLY A 577 21.76 25.84 21.11
C GLY A 577 22.96 26.68 21.52
N ASN A 578 23.78 26.17 22.43
CA ASN A 578 24.97 26.84 22.84
C ASN A 578 26.07 26.73 21.79
N TYR A 579 26.80 27.81 21.56
CA TYR A 579 27.87 27.84 20.57
C TYR A 579 28.99 26.85 20.97
N ARG A 580 29.28 25.90 20.08
CA ARG A 580 30.25 24.82 20.28
C ARG A 580 31.68 25.26 19.99
N GLN A 581 32.11 26.43 20.44
CA GLN A 581 33.48 26.83 20.23
C GLN A 581 34.43 26.20 21.24
N SER A 582 35.16 25.22 20.81
CA SER A 582 36.11 24.41 21.56
C SER A 582 37.45 25.09 21.81
N LEU A 583 37.65 26.32 21.41
CA LEU A 583 38.93 27.03 21.54
C LEU A 583 39.43 27.24 22.98
N THR A 584 38.62 27.02 24.00
CA THR A 584 38.95 27.22 25.40
C THR A 584 38.78 25.98 26.27
N GLY A 585 38.47 24.82 25.70
CA GLY A 585 38.16 23.60 26.47
C GLY A 585 36.90 23.67 27.33
N VAL A 586 36.06 24.68 27.16
CA VAL A 586 34.81 24.82 27.89
C VAL A 586 33.76 23.88 27.31
N ASP A 587 33.08 23.14 28.19
CA ASP A 587 31.95 22.31 27.84
C ASP A 587 30.94 23.10 26.97
N PRO A 588 30.61 22.66 25.73
CA PRO A 588 29.66 23.36 24.86
C PRO A 588 28.30 23.59 25.53
N ALA A 589 27.89 22.73 26.47
CA ALA A 589 26.64 22.89 27.21
C ALA A 589 26.66 24.09 28.18
N LYS A 590 27.84 24.54 28.57
CA LYS A 590 28.06 25.66 29.49
C LYS A 590 28.42 26.97 28.81
N SER A 591 28.48 26.99 27.47
CA SER A 591 28.75 28.22 26.74
C SER A 591 27.64 29.24 26.99
N PRO A 592 27.98 30.48 27.37
CA PRO A 592 26.99 31.53 27.53
C PRO A 592 26.47 32.07 26.21
N TYR A 593 27.15 31.72 25.13
CA TYR A 593 26.82 32.21 23.80
C TYR A 593 25.83 31.26 23.09
N LYS A 594 24.77 31.83 22.59
CA LYS A 594 23.78 31.15 21.77
C LYS A 594 23.98 31.54 20.30
N TRP A 595 23.74 30.61 19.42
CA TRP A 595 23.78 30.88 18.00
C TRP A 595 22.43 30.58 17.34
N TRP A 596 22.17 31.26 16.27
CA TRP A 596 20.97 31.09 15.47
C TRP A 596 21.38 30.66 14.09
N GLN A 597 20.64 29.73 13.53
CA GLN A 597 20.81 29.31 12.14
C GLN A 597 19.50 29.41 11.39
N GLN A 598 19.58 29.75 10.13
CA GLN A 598 18.47 29.63 9.22
C GLN A 598 18.26 28.14 8.92
N THR A 599 17.13 27.58 9.33
CA THR A 599 16.77 26.18 9.11
C THR A 599 15.92 26.00 7.88
N GLN A 600 15.35 27.08 7.38
CA GLN A 600 14.61 27.12 6.12
C GLN A 600 14.79 28.49 5.49
N MET A 601 15.26 28.51 4.26
CA MET A 601 15.19 29.67 3.39
C MET A 601 13.83 29.72 2.72
N GLY A 602 13.05 30.76 2.93
CA GLY A 602 11.73 30.92 2.35
C GLY A 602 11.76 31.20 0.85
N ASN A 603 10.76 30.70 0.15
CA ASN A 603 10.52 31.03 -1.25
C ASN A 603 9.13 31.66 -1.42
N PRO A 604 9.00 32.99 -1.47
CA PRO A 604 7.71 33.67 -1.67
C PRO A 604 7.00 33.30 -2.98
N GLU A 605 7.75 32.82 -3.98
CA GLU A 605 7.22 32.48 -5.31
C GLU A 605 6.65 31.05 -5.36
N LEU A 606 6.62 30.32 -4.23
CA LEU A 606 5.98 29.00 -4.19
C LEU A 606 4.57 29.06 -4.73
N GLN A 607 4.29 28.16 -5.68
CA GLN A 607 3.01 28.07 -6.37
C GLN A 607 2.50 26.63 -6.46
N TRP A 608 1.34 26.49 -7.02
CA TRP A 608 0.63 25.25 -7.21
C TRP A 608 1.35 24.33 -8.20
N GLU A 609 1.40 23.04 -7.88
CA GLU A 609 1.70 22.01 -8.86
C GLU A 609 0.51 21.86 -9.80
N VAL A 610 0.72 21.81 -11.11
CA VAL A 610 -0.34 21.81 -12.13
C VAL A 610 -0.31 20.52 -12.95
N ALA A 611 -1.42 19.79 -12.96
CA ALA A 611 -1.66 18.64 -13.83
C ALA A 611 -2.54 19.04 -15.02
N THR A 612 -2.00 19.01 -16.23
CA THR A 612 -2.74 19.18 -17.49
C THR A 612 -3.04 17.80 -18.09
N LYS A 613 -4.32 17.47 -18.21
CA LYS A 613 -4.79 16.14 -18.64
C LYS A 613 -5.56 16.18 -19.93
N LEU A 614 -5.28 15.22 -20.81
CA LEU A 614 -6.05 14.90 -22.00
C LEU A 614 -6.56 13.47 -21.88
N ASP A 615 -7.83 13.25 -22.19
CA ASP A 615 -8.46 11.93 -22.28
C ASP A 615 -9.28 11.83 -23.56
N ILE A 616 -9.10 10.76 -24.35
CA ILE A 616 -9.87 10.47 -25.55
C ILE A 616 -10.36 9.04 -25.43
N ALA A 617 -11.66 8.83 -25.57
CA ALA A 617 -12.24 7.53 -25.29
C ALA A 617 -13.42 7.16 -26.21
N ALA A 618 -13.67 5.84 -26.26
CA ALA A 618 -14.82 5.26 -26.91
C ALA A 618 -15.56 4.31 -25.96
N ASP A 619 -16.85 4.54 -25.76
CA ASP A 619 -17.73 3.63 -25.02
C ASP A 619 -18.59 2.86 -26.03
N PHE A 620 -18.76 1.55 -25.84
CA PHE A 620 -19.50 0.70 -26.76
C PHE A 620 -20.39 -0.33 -26.06
N ALA A 621 -21.48 -0.70 -26.69
CA ALA A 621 -22.31 -1.84 -26.35
C ALA A 621 -22.86 -2.53 -27.60
N PHE A 622 -22.84 -3.85 -27.60
CA PHE A 622 -23.19 -4.70 -28.71
C PHE A 622 -24.14 -5.83 -28.32
N PHE A 623 -24.95 -6.30 -29.31
CA PHE A 623 -25.79 -7.50 -29.23
C PHE A 623 -26.81 -7.47 -28.08
N GLY A 624 -27.53 -6.35 -27.92
CA GLY A 624 -28.51 -6.17 -26.86
C GLY A 624 -27.86 -6.01 -25.48
N GLY A 625 -26.65 -5.39 -25.41
CA GLY A 625 -25.89 -5.20 -24.18
C GLY A 625 -25.19 -6.44 -23.68
N VAL A 626 -25.11 -7.52 -24.49
CA VAL A 626 -24.35 -8.74 -24.11
C VAL A 626 -22.87 -8.43 -23.94
N ILE A 627 -22.31 -7.61 -24.83
CA ILE A 627 -20.93 -7.12 -24.73
C ILE A 627 -20.98 -5.61 -24.58
N SER A 628 -20.26 -5.07 -23.61
CA SER A 628 -20.08 -3.63 -23.43
C SER A 628 -18.70 -3.32 -22.91
N GLY A 629 -18.21 -2.11 -23.14
CA GLY A 629 -16.89 -1.74 -22.67
C GLY A 629 -16.55 -0.30 -22.92
N SER A 630 -15.29 0.05 -22.63
CA SER A 630 -14.67 1.33 -22.95
C SER A 630 -13.21 1.13 -23.33
N PHE A 631 -12.72 2.01 -24.16
CA PHE A 631 -11.32 2.21 -24.43
C PHE A 631 -10.99 3.67 -24.16
N ASP A 632 -9.98 3.93 -23.35
CA ASP A 632 -9.53 5.27 -23.00
C ASP A 632 -8.03 5.39 -23.32
N TYR A 633 -7.64 6.47 -24.00
CA TYR A 633 -6.26 6.92 -24.15
C TYR A 633 -6.07 8.21 -23.38
N PHE A 634 -5.06 8.25 -22.52
CA PHE A 634 -4.80 9.43 -21.69
C PHE A 634 -3.37 9.92 -21.81
N LYS A 635 -3.22 11.22 -21.59
CA LYS A 635 -1.92 11.89 -21.43
C LYS A 635 -2.04 12.94 -20.33
N GLU A 636 -1.05 12.96 -19.44
CA GLU A 636 -0.92 13.98 -18.39
C GLU A 636 0.44 14.65 -18.50
N LYS A 637 0.45 15.98 -18.41
CA LYS A 637 1.67 16.78 -18.20
C LYS A 637 1.56 17.43 -16.84
N ARG A 638 2.51 17.15 -15.99
CA ARG A 638 2.60 17.74 -14.68
C ARG A 638 3.78 18.71 -14.64
N THR A 639 3.52 19.94 -14.22
CA THR A 639 4.50 21.02 -14.13
C THR A 639 4.53 21.58 -12.71
N ASP A 640 5.56 22.37 -12.44
CA ASP A 640 5.73 23.07 -11.17
C ASP A 640 5.80 22.11 -9.96
N ILE A 641 6.31 20.91 -10.19
CA ILE A 641 6.53 19.93 -9.12
C ILE A 641 7.61 20.45 -8.18
N LEU A 642 7.35 20.41 -6.88
CA LEU A 642 8.29 20.87 -5.87
C LEU A 642 9.55 19.99 -5.82
N ILE A 643 10.72 20.68 -5.80
CA ILE A 643 12.03 20.08 -5.57
C ILE A 643 12.55 20.62 -4.25
N PRO A 644 12.88 19.74 -3.27
CA PRO A 644 13.42 20.14 -1.98
C PRO A 644 14.81 20.74 -2.12
N GLY A 645 15.22 21.59 -1.19
CA GLY A 645 16.53 22.26 -1.21
C GLY A 645 17.72 21.31 -1.30
N THR A 646 17.61 20.15 -0.66
CA THR A 646 18.64 19.08 -0.69
C THR A 646 18.81 18.41 -2.06
N GLN A 647 17.87 18.59 -2.99
CA GLN A 647 17.89 18.01 -4.34
C GLN A 647 18.06 19.07 -5.43
N ARG A 648 18.34 20.33 -5.03
CA ARG A 648 18.60 21.44 -5.94
C ARG A 648 20.03 21.36 -6.48
N ALA A 649 20.20 21.66 -7.75
CA ALA A 649 21.51 21.76 -8.41
C ALA A 649 22.29 23.02 -7.97
N ILE A 650 22.43 23.20 -6.67
CA ILE A 650 23.13 24.35 -6.08
C ILE A 650 24.43 23.85 -5.43
N PRO A 651 25.57 24.49 -5.70
CA PRO A 651 26.86 24.07 -5.16
C PRO A 651 26.91 24.09 -3.64
N SER A 652 27.65 23.13 -3.04
CA SER A 652 27.74 22.94 -1.58
C SER A 652 28.29 24.17 -0.84
N TYR A 653 29.08 25.00 -1.49
CA TYR A 653 29.61 26.25 -0.91
C TYR A 653 28.56 27.37 -0.75
N PHE A 654 27.31 27.14 -1.16
CA PHE A 654 26.16 27.99 -0.83
C PHE A 654 25.98 28.15 0.67
N GLY A 655 26.38 27.14 1.46
CA GLY A 655 26.54 27.23 2.90
C GLY A 655 25.26 27.02 3.72
N THR A 656 24.10 26.84 3.07
CA THR A 656 22.82 26.50 3.68
C THR A 656 21.99 25.65 2.71
N GLU A 657 20.90 25.03 3.20
CA GLU A 657 19.96 24.32 2.33
C GLU A 657 19.29 25.35 1.39
N ALA A 658 19.30 25.06 0.10
CA ALA A 658 18.61 25.90 -0.87
C ALA A 658 17.10 25.95 -0.62
N PRO A 659 16.40 27.04 -1.01
CA PRO A 659 14.96 27.09 -0.88
C PRO A 659 14.28 26.03 -1.75
N ILE A 660 13.18 25.49 -1.27
CA ILE A 660 12.28 24.63 -2.07
C ILE A 660 11.75 25.44 -3.28
N ALA A 661 11.65 24.83 -4.44
CA ALA A 661 11.17 25.51 -5.64
C ALA A 661 10.34 24.61 -6.57
N ASN A 662 9.45 25.21 -7.34
CA ASN A 662 8.56 24.57 -8.33
C ASN A 662 9.27 24.44 -9.69
N LEU A 663 10.16 23.46 -9.85
CA LEU A 663 10.98 23.31 -11.06
C LEU A 663 10.78 21.99 -11.79
N GLY A 664 10.14 21.01 -11.14
CA GLY A 664 10.00 19.68 -11.68
C GLY A 664 8.91 19.54 -12.74
N LYS A 665 9.13 18.66 -13.72
CA LYS A 665 8.14 18.30 -14.74
C LYS A 665 8.14 16.81 -15.01
N VAL A 666 6.93 16.23 -15.12
CA VAL A 666 6.70 14.81 -15.44
C VAL A 666 5.63 14.71 -16.53
N ASP A 667 5.88 13.89 -17.53
CA ASP A 667 4.89 13.49 -18.51
C ASP A 667 4.44 12.05 -18.20
N SER A 668 3.13 11.78 -18.27
CA SER A 668 2.55 10.44 -18.19
C SER A 668 1.61 10.18 -19.36
N LYS A 669 1.58 8.93 -19.85
CA LYS A 669 0.68 8.48 -20.90
C LYS A 669 0.31 7.03 -20.73
N GLY A 670 -0.84 6.65 -21.30
CA GLY A 670 -1.27 5.27 -21.23
C GLY A 670 -2.60 5.03 -21.90
N TYR A 671 -3.08 3.79 -21.77
CA TYR A 671 -4.39 3.38 -22.26
C TYR A 671 -5.06 2.40 -21.31
N GLU A 672 -6.36 2.37 -21.35
CA GLU A 672 -7.21 1.48 -20.58
C GLU A 672 -8.22 0.82 -21.51
N LEU A 673 -8.42 -0.47 -21.35
CA LEU A 673 -9.45 -1.25 -22.04
C LEU A 673 -10.28 -1.98 -21.00
N GLU A 674 -11.59 -1.87 -21.08
CA GLU A 674 -12.51 -2.68 -20.31
C GLU A 674 -13.53 -3.34 -21.23
N ILE A 675 -13.74 -4.64 -21.08
CA ILE A 675 -14.76 -5.42 -21.79
C ILE A 675 -15.58 -6.17 -20.74
N ARG A 676 -16.88 -5.97 -20.77
CA ARG A 676 -17.84 -6.67 -19.92
C ARG A 676 -18.76 -7.50 -20.78
N TRP A 677 -19.07 -8.69 -20.33
CA TRP A 677 -20.07 -9.55 -20.97
C TRP A 677 -21.09 -10.04 -19.96
N ASN A 678 -22.34 -10.15 -20.41
CA ASN A 678 -23.44 -10.62 -19.61
C ASN A 678 -24.51 -11.21 -20.50
N LYS A 679 -24.60 -12.54 -20.55
CA LYS A 679 -25.52 -13.24 -21.42
C LYS A 679 -26.38 -14.24 -20.65
N GLN A 680 -27.69 -14.09 -20.78
CA GLN A 680 -28.64 -15.13 -20.39
C GLN A 680 -28.62 -16.21 -21.48
N LEU A 681 -28.04 -17.37 -21.20
CA LEU A 681 -27.95 -18.49 -22.16
C LEU A 681 -29.27 -19.25 -22.23
N THR A 682 -29.89 -19.50 -21.11
CA THR A 682 -31.21 -20.12 -20.95
C THR A 682 -31.96 -19.43 -19.82
N ARG A 683 -33.23 -19.81 -19.55
CA ARG A 683 -33.98 -19.28 -18.39
C ARG A 683 -33.28 -19.49 -17.05
N SER A 684 -32.39 -20.46 -16.95
CA SER A 684 -31.69 -20.84 -15.73
C SER A 684 -30.20 -20.54 -15.71
N TRP A 685 -29.56 -20.39 -16.89
CA TRP A 685 -28.12 -20.20 -17.04
C TRP A 685 -27.79 -18.79 -17.46
N ARG A 686 -26.96 -18.12 -16.73
CA ARG A 686 -26.39 -16.81 -17.02
C ARG A 686 -24.87 -16.88 -16.96
N LEU A 687 -24.21 -16.38 -18.01
CA LEU A 687 -22.77 -16.20 -18.06
C LEU A 687 -22.46 -14.70 -18.02
N TRP A 688 -21.52 -14.31 -17.19
CA TRP A 688 -21.10 -12.93 -17.06
C TRP A 688 -19.61 -12.83 -16.73
N GLY A 689 -19.04 -11.67 -16.98
CA GLY A 689 -17.65 -11.42 -16.65
C GLY A 689 -17.18 -10.05 -17.06
N ASN A 690 -15.89 -9.81 -16.78
CA ASN A 690 -15.19 -8.57 -17.09
C ASN A 690 -13.72 -8.88 -17.37
N ALA A 691 -13.16 -8.27 -18.38
CA ALA A 691 -11.72 -8.23 -18.62
C ALA A 691 -11.28 -6.77 -18.69
N SER A 692 -10.16 -6.44 -18.05
CA SER A 692 -9.58 -5.10 -18.15
C SER A 692 -8.06 -5.16 -18.28
N LEU A 693 -7.52 -4.19 -19.01
CA LEU A 693 -6.10 -3.95 -19.19
C LEU A 693 -5.83 -2.47 -18.98
N THR A 694 -4.81 -2.16 -18.22
CA THR A 694 -4.31 -0.80 -18.02
C THR A 694 -2.82 -0.78 -18.31
N HIS A 695 -2.38 0.19 -19.12
CA HIS A 695 -0.98 0.51 -19.34
C HIS A 695 -0.74 1.97 -18.98
N ALA A 696 0.25 2.26 -18.14
CA ALA A 696 0.62 3.61 -17.74
C ALA A 696 2.13 3.73 -17.56
N VAL A 697 2.71 4.75 -18.21
CA VAL A 697 4.15 5.05 -18.13
C VAL A 697 4.33 6.53 -17.82
N SER A 698 5.23 6.83 -16.90
CA SER A 698 5.61 8.19 -16.54
C SER A 698 7.11 8.41 -16.79
N GLU A 699 7.45 9.65 -17.17
CA GLU A 699 8.81 10.06 -17.50
C GLU A 699 9.08 11.46 -16.93
N ILE A 700 10.17 11.60 -16.21
CA ILE A 700 10.64 12.88 -15.68
C ILE A 700 11.18 13.71 -16.86
N LYS A 701 10.69 14.91 -17.02
CA LYS A 701 11.15 15.85 -18.05
C LYS A 701 12.17 16.86 -17.53
N GLU A 702 11.95 17.30 -16.30
CA GLU A 702 12.85 18.24 -15.61
C GLU A 702 12.91 17.89 -14.12
N ALA A 703 14.10 17.88 -13.54
CA ALA A 703 14.34 17.54 -12.14
C ALA A 703 15.45 18.40 -11.47
N ASP A 704 15.82 19.55 -12.07
CA ASP A 704 16.94 20.39 -11.61
C ASP A 704 18.27 19.61 -11.50
N ASP A 705 18.53 18.74 -12.49
CA ASP A 705 19.77 17.96 -12.55
C ASP A 705 20.99 18.87 -12.79
N PRO A 706 22.13 18.63 -12.12
CA PRO A 706 23.37 19.37 -12.37
C PRO A 706 23.80 19.30 -13.83
N SER A 707 24.21 20.43 -14.41
CA SER A 707 24.58 20.50 -15.84
C SER A 707 25.77 19.62 -16.21
N LEU A 708 26.69 19.40 -15.28
CA LEU A 708 27.88 18.57 -15.46
C LEU A 708 27.65 17.07 -15.20
N MET A 709 26.47 16.69 -14.72
CA MET A 709 26.13 15.30 -14.50
C MET A 709 25.97 14.57 -15.83
N SER A 710 26.47 13.36 -15.92
CA SER A 710 26.30 12.48 -17.08
C SER A 710 24.85 12.20 -17.39
N GLU A 711 24.47 12.08 -18.67
CA GLU A 711 23.07 11.92 -19.09
C GLU A 711 22.39 10.68 -18.50
N TYR A 712 23.14 9.58 -18.29
CA TYR A 712 22.58 8.37 -17.68
C TYR A 712 22.32 8.53 -16.18
N GLN A 713 23.01 9.43 -15.50
CA GLN A 713 22.84 9.72 -14.08
C GLN A 713 21.72 10.73 -13.80
N LYS A 714 21.41 11.61 -14.76
CA LYS A 714 20.32 12.58 -14.63
C LYS A 714 19.00 11.88 -14.37
N LYS A 715 18.14 12.46 -13.56
CA LYS A 715 16.77 12.02 -13.35
C LYS A 715 15.90 12.26 -14.59
N ALA A 716 16.19 13.31 -15.34
CA ALA A 716 15.49 13.63 -16.58
C ALA A 716 15.55 12.48 -17.59
N ASN A 717 14.47 12.28 -18.33
CA ASN A 717 14.24 11.17 -19.29
C ASN A 717 14.21 9.75 -18.66
N LYS A 718 13.99 9.65 -17.35
CA LYS A 718 13.82 8.39 -16.62
C LYS A 718 12.40 8.28 -16.05
N GLY A 719 12.00 7.07 -15.69
CA GLY A 719 10.75 6.83 -14.95
C GLY A 719 10.77 7.49 -13.57
N VAL A 720 9.61 7.91 -13.07
CA VAL A 720 9.51 8.32 -11.67
C VAL A 720 9.80 7.12 -10.79
N ASN A 721 10.75 7.25 -9.87
CA ASN A 721 11.30 6.15 -9.04
C ASN A 721 11.94 5.03 -9.87
N GLN A 722 12.71 5.42 -10.90
CA GLN A 722 13.51 4.49 -11.68
C GLN A 722 14.46 3.68 -10.77
N ASN A 723 14.52 2.37 -10.97
CA ASN A 723 15.55 1.55 -10.33
C ASN A 723 16.92 1.82 -10.95
N TYR A 724 17.93 1.84 -10.10
CA TYR A 724 19.35 1.89 -10.48
C TYR A 724 20.01 0.62 -9.96
N SER A 725 20.97 0.11 -10.71
CA SER A 725 21.64 -1.15 -10.35
C SER A 725 23.01 -1.24 -11.02
N TYR A 726 23.91 -1.94 -10.36
CA TYR A 726 25.17 -2.35 -10.97
C TYR A 726 24.92 -3.51 -11.91
N VAL A 727 25.33 -3.39 -13.18
CA VAL A 727 25.06 -4.43 -14.17
C VAL A 727 26.02 -5.60 -14.01
N ASP A 728 25.46 -6.75 -13.71
CA ASP A 728 26.16 -8.03 -13.62
C ASP A 728 26.49 -8.56 -15.02
N LYS A 729 27.75 -8.93 -15.23
CA LYS A 729 28.30 -9.50 -16.45
C LYS A 729 28.62 -10.99 -16.34
N GLY A 730 28.22 -11.67 -15.28
CA GLY A 730 28.56 -13.04 -14.95
C GLY A 730 29.65 -13.13 -13.88
N TYR A 731 30.41 -14.21 -13.89
CA TYR A 731 31.41 -14.49 -12.86
C TYR A 731 32.83 -14.51 -13.42
N TYR A 732 33.79 -14.15 -12.57
CA TYR A 732 35.18 -14.55 -12.84
C TYR A 732 35.27 -16.05 -12.65
N ASN A 733 35.46 -16.81 -13.75
CA ASN A 733 35.51 -18.28 -13.70
C ASN A 733 36.93 -18.82 -13.53
N SER A 734 37.93 -17.95 -13.70
CA SER A 734 39.33 -18.28 -13.53
C SER A 734 40.16 -17.12 -12.98
N TRP A 735 41.33 -17.44 -12.47
CA TRP A 735 42.29 -16.42 -12.06
C TRP A 735 42.79 -15.57 -13.24
N ASP A 736 42.88 -16.16 -14.42
CA ASP A 736 43.31 -15.43 -15.63
C ASP A 736 42.26 -14.37 -16.03
N GLU A 737 40.98 -14.70 -15.92
CA GLU A 737 39.90 -13.72 -16.14
C GLU A 737 39.94 -12.61 -15.09
N LEU A 738 40.16 -12.95 -13.82
CA LEU A 738 40.25 -11.97 -12.76
C LEU A 738 41.44 -11.02 -12.93
N TYR A 739 42.63 -11.54 -13.17
CA TYR A 739 43.82 -10.73 -13.34
C TYR A 739 43.85 -9.98 -14.67
N GLY A 740 43.14 -10.45 -15.67
CA GLY A 740 42.92 -9.75 -16.93
C GLY A 740 41.85 -8.66 -16.88
N SER A 741 41.12 -8.54 -15.77
CA SER A 741 40.11 -7.49 -15.60
C SER A 741 40.79 -6.10 -15.52
N THR A 742 40.19 -5.15 -16.23
CA THR A 742 40.65 -3.74 -16.21
C THR A 742 39.89 -2.90 -15.21
N ALA A 743 38.76 -3.39 -14.70
CA ALA A 743 37.96 -2.70 -13.72
C ALA A 743 38.35 -3.10 -12.29
N HIS A 744 38.55 -2.11 -11.45
CA HIS A 744 39.01 -2.25 -10.07
C HIS A 744 37.95 -1.71 -9.09
N ASP A 745 37.90 -2.25 -7.88
CA ASP A 745 37.12 -1.67 -6.79
C ASP A 745 37.89 -1.66 -5.46
N GLU A 746 37.31 -1.09 -4.43
CA GLU A 746 37.92 -0.95 -3.11
C GLU A 746 38.25 -2.30 -2.44
N TYR A 747 37.72 -3.43 -2.95
CA TYR A 747 37.92 -4.77 -2.41
C TYR A 747 38.69 -5.72 -3.35
N ASP A 748 39.45 -5.19 -4.28
CA ASP A 748 40.20 -5.98 -5.28
C ASP A 748 41.05 -7.09 -4.66
N GLU A 749 41.66 -6.80 -3.52
CA GLU A 749 42.50 -7.76 -2.78
C GLU A 749 41.74 -9.00 -2.31
N ASN A 750 40.40 -8.89 -2.21
CA ASN A 750 39.53 -9.95 -1.74
C ASN A 750 38.86 -10.72 -2.88
N ARG A 751 39.02 -10.29 -4.12
CA ARG A 751 38.39 -10.93 -5.27
C ARG A 751 39.00 -12.30 -5.56
N LYS A 752 38.16 -13.17 -6.09
CA LYS A 752 38.54 -14.51 -6.52
C LYS A 752 37.54 -15.05 -7.54
N PRO A 753 37.89 -16.13 -8.26
CA PRO A 753 36.89 -16.83 -9.07
C PRO A 753 35.65 -17.16 -8.28
N GLY A 754 34.48 -16.97 -8.90
CA GLY A 754 33.15 -17.06 -8.26
C GLY A 754 32.57 -15.73 -7.77
N ASN A 755 33.36 -14.65 -7.77
CA ASN A 755 32.79 -13.32 -7.58
C ASN A 755 32.19 -12.82 -8.90
N TYR A 756 31.12 -12.05 -8.83
CA TYR A 756 30.50 -11.55 -10.05
C TYR A 756 31.21 -10.30 -10.57
N ILE A 757 31.12 -10.14 -11.88
CA ILE A 757 31.75 -9.05 -12.62
C ILE A 757 30.70 -7.91 -12.70
N ILE A 758 31.07 -6.73 -12.22
CA ILE A 758 30.28 -5.52 -12.39
C ILE A 758 30.79 -4.79 -13.63
N LEU A 759 29.88 -4.28 -14.44
CA LEU A 759 30.18 -3.46 -15.58
C LEU A 759 30.72 -2.10 -15.12
N ASP A 760 31.96 -1.79 -15.49
CA ASP A 760 32.51 -0.45 -15.48
C ASP A 760 31.83 0.33 -16.63
N TYR A 761 30.80 1.11 -16.29
CA TYR A 761 29.91 1.70 -17.30
C TYR A 761 30.49 2.97 -17.91
N ASP A 762 31.19 3.77 -17.12
CA ASP A 762 31.83 5.00 -17.60
C ASP A 762 33.25 4.77 -18.13
N ALA A 763 33.77 3.53 -17.99
CA ALA A 763 35.06 3.05 -18.48
C ALA A 763 36.24 3.85 -17.90
N ASP A 764 36.14 4.27 -16.64
CA ASP A 764 37.24 4.96 -15.95
C ASP A 764 38.25 4.01 -15.29
N GLY A 765 37.93 2.70 -15.28
CA GLY A 765 38.75 1.63 -14.69
C GLY A 765 38.45 1.38 -13.22
N MET A 766 37.49 2.05 -12.63
CA MET A 766 37.08 1.90 -11.22
C MET A 766 35.60 1.64 -11.11
N ILE A 767 35.21 0.64 -10.33
CA ILE A 767 33.77 0.43 -10.00
C ILE A 767 33.41 1.38 -8.87
N THR A 768 32.59 2.35 -9.17
CA THR A 768 32.17 3.42 -8.26
C THR A 768 30.63 3.56 -8.24
N GLN A 769 30.11 4.55 -7.55
CA GLN A 769 28.68 4.89 -7.64
C GLN A 769 28.25 5.36 -9.04
N ASP A 770 29.20 5.77 -9.86
CA ASP A 770 28.93 6.23 -11.22
C ASP A 770 28.56 5.08 -12.16
N ASP A 771 28.91 3.83 -11.79
CA ASP A 771 28.50 2.61 -12.51
C ASP A 771 27.10 2.11 -12.12
N ASN A 772 26.45 2.75 -11.16
CA ASN A 772 25.08 2.45 -10.79
C ASN A 772 24.12 3.13 -11.77
N ILE A 773 23.65 2.38 -12.76
CA ILE A 773 22.92 2.91 -13.90
C ILE A 773 21.41 2.62 -13.84
N PRO A 774 20.57 3.39 -14.55
CA PRO A 774 19.16 3.07 -14.68
C PRO A 774 18.96 1.69 -15.31
N TYR A 775 18.28 0.79 -14.61
CA TYR A 775 18.06 -0.57 -15.05
C TYR A 775 16.66 -1.08 -14.70
N GLY A 776 16.09 -1.92 -15.57
CA GLY A 776 14.80 -2.53 -15.35
C GLY A 776 13.63 -1.52 -15.32
N TYR A 777 12.52 -1.97 -14.76
CA TYR A 777 11.33 -1.17 -14.56
C TYR A 777 11.32 -0.53 -13.18
N THR A 778 10.42 0.41 -12.98
CA THR A 778 10.16 0.98 -11.65
C THR A 778 9.51 -0.05 -10.73
N GLY A 779 9.48 0.22 -9.43
CA GLY A 779 8.79 -0.61 -8.45
C GLY A 779 7.26 -0.59 -8.56
N ILE A 780 6.68 0.20 -9.46
CA ILE A 780 5.24 0.29 -9.70
C ILE A 780 4.92 -0.34 -11.05
N PRO A 781 3.99 -1.29 -11.14
CA PRO A 781 3.66 -1.96 -12.39
C PRO A 781 3.18 -0.97 -13.46
N GLN A 782 3.74 -1.07 -14.66
CA GLN A 782 3.25 -0.31 -15.81
C GLN A 782 1.99 -0.94 -16.41
N ASN A 783 1.85 -2.25 -16.31
CA ASN A 783 0.68 -2.96 -16.81
C ASN A 783 -0.05 -3.69 -15.70
N THR A 784 -1.38 -3.57 -15.69
CA THR A 784 -2.25 -4.37 -14.85
C THR A 784 -3.33 -5.03 -15.68
N MET A 785 -3.60 -6.30 -15.42
CA MET A 785 -4.57 -7.11 -16.11
C MET A 785 -5.55 -7.73 -15.13
N ASN A 786 -6.81 -7.79 -15.52
CA ASN A 786 -7.84 -8.45 -14.72
C ASN A 786 -8.78 -9.23 -15.63
N LEU A 787 -9.14 -10.43 -15.19
CA LEU A 787 -10.11 -11.28 -15.86
C LEU A 787 -11.06 -11.88 -14.82
N GLN A 788 -12.34 -11.58 -14.96
CA GLN A 788 -13.40 -12.11 -14.11
C GLN A 788 -14.35 -12.96 -14.95
N ILE A 789 -14.64 -14.16 -14.49
CA ILE A 789 -15.59 -15.06 -15.11
C ILE A 789 -16.56 -15.58 -14.06
N GLY A 790 -17.85 -15.47 -14.31
CA GLY A 790 -18.88 -15.98 -13.41
C GLY A 790 -20.03 -16.60 -14.12
N PHE A 791 -20.70 -17.55 -13.48
CA PHE A 791 -21.95 -18.12 -13.95
C PHE A 791 -22.95 -18.27 -12.82
N ASP A 792 -24.22 -18.12 -13.17
CA ASP A 792 -25.34 -18.35 -12.26
C ASP A 792 -26.23 -19.47 -12.82
N TYR A 793 -26.66 -20.42 -11.95
CA TYR A 793 -27.55 -21.51 -12.28
C TYR A 793 -28.45 -21.92 -11.13
N LYS A 794 -29.76 -21.68 -11.23
CA LYS A 794 -30.79 -22.15 -10.28
C LYS A 794 -30.43 -21.96 -8.78
N GLY A 795 -29.96 -20.77 -8.43
CA GLY A 795 -29.51 -20.44 -7.07
C GLY A 795 -28.02 -20.63 -6.83
N TRP A 796 -27.31 -21.43 -7.63
CA TRP A 796 -25.86 -21.50 -7.63
C TRP A 796 -25.25 -20.28 -8.30
N SER A 797 -24.18 -19.77 -7.76
CA SER A 797 -23.32 -18.76 -8.37
C SER A 797 -21.87 -19.15 -8.18
N CYS A 798 -21.10 -19.14 -9.26
CA CYS A 798 -19.66 -19.37 -9.23
C CYS A 798 -18.95 -18.18 -9.90
N PHE A 799 -17.81 -17.81 -9.36
CA PHE A 799 -17.03 -16.68 -9.80
C PHE A 799 -15.55 -16.93 -9.57
N VAL A 800 -14.73 -16.57 -10.58
CA VAL A 800 -13.27 -16.57 -10.46
C VAL A 800 -12.72 -15.26 -10.99
N GLN A 801 -11.65 -14.77 -10.38
CA GLN A 801 -10.94 -13.56 -10.78
C GLN A 801 -9.44 -13.83 -10.82
N PHE A 802 -8.84 -13.57 -11.97
CA PHE A 802 -7.40 -13.51 -12.15
C PHE A 802 -6.96 -12.05 -12.18
N TYR A 803 -5.89 -11.76 -11.49
CA TYR A 803 -5.24 -10.45 -11.50
C TYR A 803 -3.75 -10.62 -11.77
N GLY A 804 -3.21 -9.83 -12.67
CA GLY A 804 -1.81 -9.88 -13.04
C GLY A 804 -1.21 -8.51 -13.22
N VAL A 805 0.10 -8.44 -13.00
CA VAL A 805 0.91 -7.25 -13.24
C VAL A 805 2.15 -7.64 -14.01
N ASN A 806 2.66 -6.73 -14.83
CA ASN A 806 3.97 -6.89 -15.47
C ASN A 806 4.66 -5.55 -15.73
N ASN A 807 5.86 -5.57 -16.28
CA ASN A 807 6.73 -4.40 -16.38
C ASN A 807 6.96 -3.75 -15.01
N VAL A 808 7.46 -4.52 -14.08
CA VAL A 808 7.78 -4.10 -12.72
C VAL A 808 9.04 -4.85 -12.24
N SER A 809 9.94 -4.17 -11.56
CA SER A 809 11.14 -4.78 -10.99
C SER A 809 11.09 -4.74 -9.47
N ARG A 810 11.63 -5.80 -8.85
CA ARG A 810 11.72 -5.96 -7.39
C ARG A 810 13.14 -6.32 -7.00
N SER A 811 13.72 -5.58 -6.06
CA SER A 811 15.01 -5.93 -5.49
C SER A 811 14.82 -6.90 -4.33
N VAL A 812 15.52 -8.03 -4.39
CA VAL A 812 15.49 -9.07 -3.33
C VAL A 812 16.91 -9.54 -3.08
N GLY A 813 17.50 -9.14 -1.98
CA GLY A 813 18.81 -9.61 -1.54
C GLY A 813 18.69 -10.97 -0.86
N LEU A 814 18.92 -12.06 -1.58
CA LEU A 814 18.74 -13.42 -1.06
C LEU A 814 19.96 -13.98 -0.32
N THR A 815 21.11 -13.35 -0.42
CA THR A 815 22.36 -13.90 0.12
C THR A 815 23.31 -12.77 0.53
N SER A 816 23.96 -12.93 1.68
CA SER A 816 25.10 -12.10 2.01
C SER A 816 26.29 -12.49 1.14
N LEU A 817 26.89 -11.51 0.48
CA LEU A 817 28.10 -11.69 -0.30
C LEU A 817 29.38 -11.59 0.55
N GLY A 818 29.25 -11.46 1.85
CA GLY A 818 30.33 -11.46 2.82
C GLY A 818 29.93 -12.17 4.11
N GLY A 819 30.91 -12.63 4.90
CA GLY A 819 30.73 -13.12 6.28
C GLY A 819 29.70 -14.24 6.46
N THR A 820 30.00 -15.47 6.04
CA THR A 820 29.03 -16.58 6.04
C THR A 820 29.01 -17.44 7.31
N ARG A 821 29.73 -17.05 8.37
CA ARG A 821 29.85 -17.89 9.57
C ARG A 821 28.49 -18.26 10.21
N ASN A 822 27.53 -17.37 10.10
CA ASN A 822 26.21 -17.50 10.72
C ASN A 822 25.09 -17.06 9.80
N THR A 823 25.31 -17.10 8.50
CA THR A 823 24.33 -16.64 7.53
C THR A 823 23.44 -17.80 7.09
N ALA A 824 22.14 -17.53 7.01
CA ALA A 824 21.19 -18.43 6.38
C ALA A 824 21.41 -18.43 4.86
N PHE A 825 21.22 -19.60 4.25
CA PHE A 825 21.26 -19.76 2.81
C PHE A 825 19.89 -20.17 2.30
N PHE A 826 19.50 -19.53 1.19
CA PHE A 826 18.32 -19.95 0.46
C PHE A 826 18.60 -21.16 -0.40
N GLU A 827 17.60 -21.99 -0.64
CA GLU A 827 17.71 -23.03 -1.66
C GLU A 827 17.99 -22.38 -3.02
N GLY A 828 18.96 -22.92 -3.75
CA GLY A 828 19.34 -22.41 -5.04
C GLY A 828 20.69 -22.93 -5.51
N SER A 829 21.06 -22.46 -6.69
CA SER A 829 22.31 -22.83 -7.35
C SER A 829 23.40 -21.82 -7.01
N TYR A 830 24.40 -22.24 -6.27
CA TYR A 830 25.57 -21.44 -5.89
C TYR A 830 26.76 -21.70 -6.81
N TRP A 831 27.53 -20.65 -7.08
CA TRP A 831 28.72 -20.79 -7.93
C TRP A 831 29.76 -21.73 -7.30
N SER A 832 30.30 -22.62 -8.12
CA SER A 832 31.44 -23.47 -7.83
C SER A 832 32.24 -23.68 -9.12
N PRO A 833 33.48 -24.19 -9.06
CA PRO A 833 34.25 -24.54 -10.28
C PRO A 833 33.48 -25.47 -11.23
N ASP A 834 32.62 -26.34 -10.69
CA ASP A 834 31.79 -27.27 -11.45
C ASP A 834 30.42 -26.68 -11.85
N ASN A 835 30.04 -25.50 -11.31
CA ASN A 835 28.80 -24.82 -11.58
C ASN A 835 29.01 -23.33 -11.82
N GLN A 836 29.62 -22.98 -12.94
CA GLN A 836 30.02 -21.62 -13.28
C GLN A 836 28.88 -20.73 -13.75
N ASN A 837 27.68 -21.28 -14.00
CA ASN A 837 26.48 -20.55 -14.42
C ASN A 837 25.42 -20.52 -13.31
N ALA A 838 25.82 -20.50 -12.06
CA ALA A 838 24.93 -20.49 -10.92
C ALA A 838 24.09 -19.21 -10.82
N ASP A 839 22.98 -19.31 -10.13
CA ASP A 839 22.09 -18.17 -9.87
C ASP A 839 22.68 -17.20 -8.84
N VAL A 840 23.49 -17.73 -7.90
CA VAL A 840 24.04 -16.98 -6.77
C VAL A 840 25.57 -17.02 -6.83
N PRO A 841 26.28 -15.89 -6.58
CA PRO A 841 27.72 -15.84 -6.47
C PRO A 841 28.26 -16.79 -5.40
N LEU A 842 29.54 -17.10 -5.47
CA LEU A 842 30.21 -17.80 -4.40
C LEU A 842 30.09 -17.02 -3.08
N PRO A 843 29.50 -17.58 -2.03
CA PRO A 843 29.50 -16.95 -0.71
C PRO A 843 30.91 -16.82 -0.16
N ARG A 844 31.14 -15.86 0.72
CA ARG A 844 32.45 -15.56 1.29
C ARG A 844 32.48 -15.91 2.77
N TRP A 845 33.68 -16.35 3.25
CA TRP A 845 33.85 -16.75 4.66
C TRP A 845 33.80 -15.54 5.61
N LEU A 846 34.68 -14.58 5.39
CA LEU A 846 34.80 -13.39 6.23
C LEU A 846 34.81 -12.10 5.43
N ASN A 847 35.44 -12.10 4.26
CA ASN A 847 35.73 -10.90 3.53
C ASN A 847 34.62 -10.59 2.53
N GLN A 848 34.21 -9.35 2.48
CA GLN A 848 33.36 -8.86 1.43
C GLN A 848 34.15 -8.83 0.11
N ALA A 849 33.55 -9.34 -0.95
CA ALA A 849 34.19 -9.45 -2.26
C ALA A 849 34.06 -8.18 -3.11
N SER A 850 33.08 -7.36 -2.81
CA SER A 850 32.83 -6.09 -3.48
C SER A 850 32.06 -5.17 -2.53
N LYS A 851 32.29 -3.88 -2.66
CA LYS A 851 31.50 -2.85 -1.97
C LYS A 851 30.07 -2.80 -2.50
N TYR A 852 29.89 -3.13 -3.77
CA TYR A 852 28.64 -3.01 -4.49
C TYR A 852 27.97 -4.37 -4.65
N THR A 853 27.07 -4.66 -3.70
CA THR A 853 26.38 -5.97 -3.63
C THR A 853 24.99 -5.96 -4.25
N ASP A 854 24.54 -4.80 -4.78
CA ASP A 854 23.16 -4.56 -5.26
C ASP A 854 23.07 -4.67 -6.79
N GLY A 855 23.65 -5.71 -7.37
CA GLY A 855 23.67 -5.89 -8.82
C GLY A 855 22.34 -6.30 -9.42
N THR A 856 22.25 -6.25 -10.75
CA THR A 856 21.07 -6.70 -11.52
C THR A 856 20.70 -8.16 -11.26
N ARG A 857 21.62 -8.96 -10.71
CA ARG A 857 21.39 -10.33 -10.27
C ARG A 857 20.31 -10.43 -9.18
N PHE A 858 20.19 -9.40 -8.36
CA PHE A 858 19.21 -9.31 -7.27
C PHE A 858 17.99 -8.45 -7.63
N LEU A 859 17.92 -8.00 -8.88
CA LEU A 859 16.78 -7.27 -9.40
C LEU A 859 15.88 -8.22 -10.22
N PHE A 860 14.88 -8.76 -9.56
CA PHE A 860 13.96 -9.74 -10.15
C PHE A 860 12.89 -9.06 -11.01
N ASP A 861 12.37 -9.81 -11.98
CA ASP A 861 11.09 -9.49 -12.60
C ASP A 861 9.98 -9.67 -11.57
N GLY A 862 9.41 -8.57 -11.12
CA GLY A 862 8.33 -8.53 -10.14
C GLY A 862 6.95 -8.85 -10.72
N SER A 863 6.90 -9.33 -11.97
CA SER A 863 5.64 -9.73 -12.63
C SER A 863 5.00 -10.93 -11.96
N TYR A 864 3.68 -10.91 -11.88
CA TYR A 864 2.93 -12.05 -11.38
C TYR A 864 1.54 -12.15 -12.01
N THR A 865 0.99 -13.35 -11.99
CA THR A 865 -0.44 -13.63 -12.18
C THR A 865 -0.96 -14.35 -10.95
N ARG A 866 -2.14 -13.97 -10.48
CA ARG A 866 -2.71 -14.49 -9.26
C ARG A 866 -4.17 -14.89 -9.47
N LEU A 867 -4.58 -16.07 -8.99
CA LEU A 867 -6.00 -16.37 -8.77
C LEU A 867 -6.42 -15.59 -7.52
N LYS A 868 -6.86 -14.35 -7.75
CA LYS A 868 -7.11 -13.37 -6.69
C LYS A 868 -8.33 -13.74 -5.87
N TYR A 869 -9.45 -14.07 -6.54
CA TYR A 869 -10.69 -14.48 -5.89
C TYR A 869 -11.33 -15.66 -6.60
N ALA A 870 -11.94 -16.55 -5.82
CA ALA A 870 -12.87 -17.56 -6.31
C ALA A 870 -14.00 -17.71 -5.30
N GLU A 871 -15.24 -17.79 -5.76
CA GLU A 871 -16.43 -18.01 -4.91
C GLU A 871 -17.33 -19.07 -5.52
N LEU A 872 -17.82 -19.96 -4.69
CA LEU A 872 -18.96 -20.83 -4.97
C LEU A 872 -20.03 -20.56 -3.91
N SER A 873 -21.22 -20.23 -4.35
CA SER A 873 -22.32 -19.91 -3.44
C SER A 873 -23.65 -20.50 -3.91
N TYR A 874 -24.52 -20.75 -2.95
CA TYR A 874 -25.90 -21.16 -3.20
C TYR A 874 -26.88 -20.28 -2.43
N THR A 875 -27.90 -19.78 -3.12
CA THR A 875 -28.93 -18.91 -2.53
C THR A 875 -30.29 -19.65 -2.48
N PHE A 876 -30.73 -19.94 -1.29
CA PHE A 876 -32.06 -20.39 -0.99
C PHE A 876 -33.02 -19.19 -0.99
N SER A 877 -34.06 -19.17 -1.80
CA SER A 877 -35.01 -18.03 -1.89
C SER A 877 -36.45 -18.44 -2.10
N LYS A 878 -36.73 -19.71 -2.44
CA LYS A 878 -38.07 -20.22 -2.76
C LYS A 878 -38.54 -21.33 -1.85
N GLU A 879 -37.72 -21.73 -0.92
CA GLU A 879 -37.95 -22.87 -0.05
C GLU A 879 -39.08 -22.62 0.97
N LYS A 880 -39.96 -23.59 1.19
CA LYS A 880 -41.09 -23.43 2.12
C LYS A 880 -40.63 -23.18 3.55
N TRP A 881 -39.55 -23.82 3.97
CA TRP A 881 -38.96 -23.64 5.30
C TRP A 881 -38.45 -22.23 5.56
N LEU A 882 -37.88 -21.52 4.56
CA LEU A 882 -37.48 -20.14 4.67
C LEU A 882 -38.66 -19.23 5.04
N LYS A 883 -39.77 -19.41 4.33
CA LYS A 883 -41.00 -18.64 4.61
C LYS A 883 -41.54 -18.94 6.00
N ALA A 884 -41.50 -20.20 6.43
CA ALA A 884 -41.92 -20.62 7.77
C ALA A 884 -41.03 -20.03 8.88
N SER A 885 -39.75 -19.78 8.59
CA SER A 885 -38.79 -19.14 9.49
C SER A 885 -38.76 -17.62 9.41
N GLY A 886 -39.64 -16.98 8.59
CA GLY A 886 -39.66 -15.54 8.40
C GLY A 886 -38.49 -14.99 7.54
N LEU A 887 -37.72 -15.88 6.90
CA LEU A 887 -36.56 -15.50 6.09
C LEU A 887 -36.96 -15.26 4.63
N SER A 888 -36.43 -14.19 4.04
CA SER A 888 -36.59 -13.88 2.62
C SER A 888 -35.59 -14.64 1.76
N SER A 889 -34.34 -14.76 2.21
CA SER A 889 -33.30 -15.56 1.58
C SER A 889 -32.19 -15.98 2.53
N LEU A 890 -31.51 -17.08 2.19
CA LEU A 890 -30.28 -17.53 2.82
C LEU A 890 -29.26 -17.83 1.70
N LYS A 891 -28.15 -17.12 1.68
CA LYS A 891 -26.99 -17.44 0.85
C LYS A 891 -25.91 -18.09 1.70
N VAL A 892 -25.41 -19.26 1.29
CA VAL A 892 -24.22 -19.87 1.85
C VAL A 892 -23.12 -19.80 0.81
N PHE A 893 -21.91 -19.47 1.21
CA PHE A 893 -20.80 -19.32 0.29
C PHE A 893 -19.50 -19.85 0.87
N VAL A 894 -18.68 -20.38 -0.02
CA VAL A 894 -17.26 -20.64 0.19
C VAL A 894 -16.51 -19.79 -0.80
N ASN A 895 -15.56 -19.02 -0.36
CA ASN A 895 -14.70 -18.24 -1.24
C ASN A 895 -13.24 -18.24 -0.78
N GLY A 896 -12.37 -17.82 -1.65
CA GLY A 896 -10.95 -17.70 -1.35
C GLY A 896 -10.33 -16.46 -1.95
N ASN A 897 -9.22 -16.04 -1.34
CA ASN A 897 -8.47 -14.87 -1.70
C ASN A 897 -6.99 -15.23 -1.81
N ASN A 898 -6.29 -14.75 -2.85
CA ASN A 898 -4.88 -15.04 -3.13
C ASN A 898 -4.58 -16.55 -3.22
N LEU A 899 -5.47 -17.33 -3.85
CA LEU A 899 -5.45 -18.81 -3.80
C LEU A 899 -4.21 -19.41 -4.48
N PHE A 900 -3.84 -18.89 -5.64
CA PHE A 900 -2.66 -19.33 -6.39
C PHE A 900 -1.88 -18.13 -6.91
N LEU A 901 -0.57 -18.25 -6.92
CA LEU A 901 0.38 -17.26 -7.39
C LEU A 901 1.32 -17.91 -8.41
N TRP A 902 1.46 -17.28 -9.57
CA TRP A 902 2.47 -17.60 -10.60
C TRP A 902 3.40 -16.40 -10.72
N THR A 903 4.65 -16.59 -10.37
CA THR A 903 5.70 -15.56 -10.38
C THR A 903 7.08 -16.20 -10.33
N ASP A 904 8.06 -15.55 -10.93
CA ASP A 904 9.46 -15.89 -10.83
C ASP A 904 10.12 -15.29 -9.56
N MET A 905 9.37 -14.51 -8.80
CA MET A 905 9.84 -13.96 -7.52
C MET A 905 10.06 -15.08 -6.49
N PRO A 906 11.09 -14.98 -5.65
CA PRO A 906 11.35 -15.96 -4.59
C PRO A 906 10.29 -15.94 -3.48
N ASP A 907 9.62 -14.80 -3.27
CA ASP A 907 8.57 -14.59 -2.28
C ASP A 907 7.33 -13.91 -2.89
N ASP A 908 6.27 -13.79 -2.10
CA ASP A 908 5.05 -13.09 -2.50
C ASP A 908 5.05 -11.65 -1.96
N ARG A 909 5.69 -10.75 -2.68
CA ARG A 909 5.64 -9.31 -2.39
C ARG A 909 5.13 -8.50 -3.57
N GLU A 910 4.36 -7.48 -3.28
CA GLU A 910 3.80 -6.56 -4.28
C GLU A 910 4.56 -5.21 -4.33
N SER A 911 5.44 -4.93 -3.36
CA SER A 911 6.23 -3.71 -3.30
C SER A 911 7.65 -3.96 -2.79
N ASN A 912 8.55 -2.99 -2.94
CA ASN A 912 9.88 -3.03 -2.34
C ASN A 912 9.89 -2.59 -0.86
N THR A 913 8.80 -1.99 -0.39
CA THR A 913 8.64 -1.63 1.01
C THR A 913 8.35 -2.88 1.84
N GLY A 914 8.87 -2.91 3.04
CA GLY A 914 8.73 -4.06 3.94
C GLY A 914 9.82 -5.11 3.80
N GLY A 915 10.47 -5.28 2.65
CA GLY A 915 11.65 -6.13 2.45
C GLY A 915 11.62 -7.46 3.20
N TRP A 916 12.76 -7.84 3.72
CA TRP A 916 12.98 -9.07 4.51
C TRP A 916 12.24 -9.15 5.84
N SER A 917 11.78 -8.05 6.36
CA SER A 917 11.15 -7.96 7.66
C SER A 917 9.64 -7.71 7.60
N ALA A 918 9.03 -7.90 6.43
CA ALA A 918 7.59 -7.68 6.28
C ALA A 918 6.78 -8.94 6.59
N TYR A 919 5.65 -8.73 7.24
CA TYR A 919 4.63 -9.76 7.43
C TYR A 919 4.15 -10.27 6.06
N PRO A 920 4.16 -11.59 5.77
CA PRO A 920 3.93 -12.10 4.42
C PRO A 920 2.49 -11.91 3.96
N THR A 921 2.32 -11.83 2.64
CA THR A 921 1.00 -11.88 1.99
C THR A 921 0.28 -13.18 2.37
N GLN A 922 -1.02 -13.08 2.66
CA GLN A 922 -1.82 -14.19 3.15
C GLN A 922 -2.72 -14.78 2.06
N ARG A 923 -2.83 -16.09 2.06
CA ARG A 923 -3.84 -16.86 1.36
C ARG A 923 -5.01 -17.10 2.30
N ARG A 924 -6.24 -16.88 1.83
CA ARG A 924 -7.45 -16.92 2.66
C ARG A 924 -8.50 -17.87 2.09
N PHE A 925 -9.15 -18.64 2.95
CA PHE A 925 -10.27 -19.50 2.64
C PHE A 925 -11.42 -19.16 3.58
N ASN A 926 -12.57 -18.77 3.04
CA ASN A 926 -13.66 -18.24 3.81
C ASN A 926 -14.90 -19.11 3.65
N LEU A 927 -15.57 -19.37 4.75
CA LEU A 927 -16.91 -19.95 4.81
C LEU A 927 -17.85 -18.94 5.46
N GLY A 928 -18.96 -18.65 4.81
CA GLY A 928 -19.90 -17.67 5.36
C GLY A 928 -21.32 -17.86 4.88
N PHE A 929 -22.20 -17.09 5.52
CA PHE A 929 -23.60 -17.04 5.17
C PHE A 929 -24.12 -15.59 5.19
N LYS A 930 -25.16 -15.34 4.39
CA LYS A 930 -25.91 -14.08 4.37
C LYS A 930 -27.40 -14.39 4.46
N ILE A 931 -28.04 -13.83 5.48
CA ILE A 931 -29.48 -13.97 5.74
C ILE A 931 -30.17 -12.65 5.42
N THR A 932 -31.32 -12.68 4.75
CA THR A 932 -32.19 -11.51 4.55
C THR A 932 -33.57 -11.85 5.15
N LEU A 933 -34.03 -10.97 6.05
CA LEU A 933 -35.36 -11.04 6.70
C LEU A 933 -36.30 -10.03 6.07
#